data_d31fcb6fceba99474ac5a3ba0d7e1121
#
_entry.id   d31fcb6fceba99474ac5a3ba0d7e1121
#
_cell.length_a   1.000
_cell.length_b   1.000
_cell.length_c   1.000
_cell.angle_alpha   90.00
_cell.angle_beta   90.00
_cell.angle_gamma   90.00
#
_symmetry.space_group_name_H-M   'P 1'
#
loop_
_entity.id
_entity.type
_entity.pdbx_description
1 polymer ?
#
loop_
_entity_poly.entity_id
_entity_poly.type
_entity_poly.pdbx_seq_one_letter_code
_entity_poly.pdbx_strand_id
1 'polypeptide(L)'
;MKKILSILLALALMLGATFALAEGNVTIAVQGMNDFNDYIQSMVVYGDRLLLSSWDRLYTWDNATRKLTEVDGYSELESTLTGDDENPGVLDLNDGDYAYLDGNLYIVGGRLYRMATVTDSDGNASNQLVELLIADDGALSLGEVIDLGDALCITESDGDQTYSYTRSLSNPCSFGNTLYALSYGDELELLALNLEDETVETLTLDVDGDVQSIAPYTEGKLLMIVNNYDADPVTTTLCLYDIENEEATELGALPTQDYSTPSGISYDEARGKLYYVLSGSVWRMDVTEDGLGEPEEFGDMPLSYASGNGVVYGDLYVLADYDAVIGRDVTLDKLPAQRLRVANGGYEDAIGKAYYSFTDKHPEYMVSIATSLNSDNLLQSMMNRDSSVDIYTLSSTDSAFAALMNRGFMAELDGDATLSYAVDGMYGYLKDYVTKDGHIYALPMSGYANIMNINTKLLTEKLGYDVPDSWAGLFGILADISNTGKLEDMPEVMIVDQGYDKENFRSQLFYMMLADYFTWLDAGEENLTRGTQVLTDLCAAFETVDWDNLGLREQDDSEDGSTITLDYSYNNVLLEMSSLSLYSYVSTDGDQATPVALSVLEGEKPLIGQEVTFAFVNPFSEHKEEACEYLADAWQLVTQGNKIMLSPNESEPVLNSYYEENLKSINNSIADLQKTLDKTEDEEARESLQNDLNSMNEWLTEYEERGKYDVSPEQIEIYRAFGDNMTVQESLIWNMDDGASQIQQYLDGAMNAQQLAGALEKTLQMQKLEGN
;
A
#
# COMPACT_ATOMS: atom_id res chain seq x y z
N MET A 1 -46.17 17.70 25.65
CA MET A 1 -45.96 16.36 26.17
C MET A 1 -45.68 15.33 25.06
N LYS A 2 -46.55 15.14 24.02
CA LYS A 2 -46.28 14.13 22.96
C LYS A 2 -45.01 14.35 22.18
N LYS A 3 -44.59 15.59 21.87
CA LYS A 3 -43.29 15.85 21.17
C LYS A 3 -42.08 15.62 22.05
N ILE A 4 -42.19 15.89 23.36
CA ILE A 4 -41.09 15.62 24.31
C ILE A 4 -40.93 14.11 24.54
N LEU A 5 -42.05 13.37 24.58
CA LEU A 5 -42.05 11.93 24.70
C LEU A 5 -41.46 11.24 23.43
N SER A 6 -41.73 11.79 22.23
CA SER A 6 -41.14 11.29 20.98
C SER A 6 -39.61 11.54 20.89
N ILE A 7 -39.16 12.69 21.39
CA ILE A 7 -37.71 13.00 21.44
C ILE A 7 -37.01 12.16 22.49
N LEU A 8 -37.63 11.93 23.65
CA LEU A 8 -37.10 11.03 24.67
C LEU A 8 -37.12 9.56 24.23
N LEU A 9 -38.11 9.14 23.44
CA LEU A 9 -38.16 7.81 22.87
C LEU A 9 -37.12 7.63 21.73
N ALA A 10 -36.91 8.67 20.91
CA ALA A 10 -35.83 8.66 19.89
C ALA A 10 -34.46 8.73 20.53
N LEU A 11 -34.26 9.49 21.60
CA LEU A 11 -33.02 9.48 22.39
C LEU A 11 -32.79 8.14 23.13
N ALA A 12 -33.87 7.52 23.65
CA ALA A 12 -33.79 6.22 24.27
C ALA A 12 -33.54 5.09 23.24
N LEU A 13 -34.01 5.24 22.00
CA LEU A 13 -33.72 4.35 20.90
C LEU A 13 -32.30 4.58 20.35
N MET A 14 -31.78 5.81 20.41
CA MET A 14 -30.35 6.08 20.06
C MET A 14 -29.39 5.72 21.20
N LEU A 15 -29.82 5.74 22.46
CA LEU A 15 -29.04 5.27 23.61
C LEU A 15 -29.23 3.76 23.88
N GLY A 16 -30.19 3.12 23.24
CA GLY A 16 -30.47 1.68 23.35
C GLY A 16 -30.09 0.90 22.09
N ALA A 17 -29.47 1.52 21.11
CA ALA A 17 -28.62 0.82 20.17
C ALA A 17 -27.33 0.43 20.93
N THR A 18 -27.45 -0.53 21.85
CA THR A 18 -26.36 -1.47 22.04
C THR A 18 -26.16 -2.06 20.65
N PHE A 19 -25.05 -1.72 20.00
CA PHE A 19 -24.56 -2.44 18.83
C PHE A 19 -24.69 -3.90 19.21
N ALA A 20 -25.56 -4.65 18.56
CA ALA A 20 -25.55 -6.08 18.59
C ALA A 20 -24.25 -6.41 17.84
N LEU A 21 -23.17 -6.61 18.58
CA LEU A 21 -21.90 -7.02 18.04
C LEU A 21 -22.15 -8.31 17.28
N ALA A 22 -21.62 -8.37 16.08
CA ALA A 22 -21.57 -9.60 15.33
C ALA A 22 -21.06 -10.71 16.24
N GLU A 23 -21.81 -11.82 16.34
CA GLU A 23 -21.37 -12.92 17.19
C GLU A 23 -20.00 -13.38 16.70
N GLY A 24 -18.92 -12.91 17.36
CA GLY A 24 -17.60 -13.45 17.19
C GLY A 24 -16.49 -12.49 16.73
N ASN A 25 -16.77 -11.47 15.95
CA ASN A 25 -15.77 -10.51 15.55
C ASN A 25 -15.95 -9.18 16.30
N VAL A 26 -14.82 -8.59 16.70
CA VAL A 26 -14.78 -7.27 17.33
C VAL A 26 -13.85 -6.40 16.51
N THR A 27 -14.40 -5.41 15.84
CA THR A 27 -13.62 -4.36 15.20
C THR A 27 -13.07 -3.44 16.29
N ILE A 28 -11.76 -3.39 16.46
CA ILE A 28 -11.08 -2.54 17.44
C ILE A 28 -10.82 -1.17 16.81
N ALA A 29 -10.19 -1.15 15.63
CA ALA A 29 -9.94 0.06 14.87
C ALA A 29 -9.80 -0.27 13.38
N VAL A 30 -10.25 0.64 12.52
CA VAL A 30 -10.10 0.54 11.06
C VAL A 30 -9.70 1.90 10.53
N GLN A 31 -8.71 1.94 9.67
CA GLN A 31 -8.19 3.18 9.09
C GLN A 31 -9.30 3.97 8.39
N GLY A 32 -9.45 5.23 8.77
CA GLY A 32 -10.45 6.14 8.23
C GLY A 32 -11.89 5.93 8.72
N MET A 33 -12.19 4.87 9.48
CA MET A 33 -13.54 4.62 10.02
C MET A 33 -13.73 5.07 11.48
N ASN A 34 -12.66 5.05 12.29
CA ASN A 34 -12.70 5.37 13.72
C ASN A 34 -11.63 6.40 14.12
N ASP A 35 -11.34 7.34 13.24
CA ASP A 35 -10.21 8.29 13.36
C ASP A 35 -8.84 7.60 13.54
N PHE A 36 -8.79 6.28 13.33
CA PHE A 36 -7.57 5.50 13.34
C PHE A 36 -6.90 5.61 11.96
N ASN A 37 -5.66 6.05 11.96
CA ASN A 37 -4.86 6.19 10.75
C ASN A 37 -3.40 5.96 11.13
N ASP A 38 -3.06 4.69 11.39
CA ASP A 38 -1.76 4.33 11.90
C ASP A 38 -1.37 2.89 11.54
N TYR A 39 -0.08 2.61 11.54
CA TYR A 39 0.46 1.27 11.33
C TYR A 39 0.96 0.70 12.67
N ILE A 40 0.32 -0.36 13.14
CA ILE A 40 0.70 -1.01 14.40
C ILE A 40 1.91 -1.92 14.17
N GLN A 41 3.01 -1.57 14.81
CA GLN A 41 4.26 -2.33 14.76
C GLN A 41 4.31 -3.43 15.81
N SER A 42 3.74 -3.19 16.98
CA SER A 42 3.81 -4.14 18.09
C SER A 42 2.53 -4.15 18.90
N MET A 43 2.16 -5.33 19.39
CA MET A 43 1.06 -5.55 20.33
C MET A 43 1.54 -6.41 21.49
N VAL A 44 1.30 -5.94 22.72
CA VAL A 44 1.69 -6.67 23.93
C VAL A 44 0.61 -6.62 25.01
N VAL A 45 0.50 -7.67 25.80
CA VAL A 45 -0.37 -7.69 26.99
C VAL A 45 0.46 -7.29 28.20
N TYR A 46 0.20 -6.08 28.72
CA TYR A 46 0.88 -5.54 29.90
C TYR A 46 -0.07 -5.41 31.08
N GLY A 47 0.08 -6.29 32.06
CA GLY A 47 -0.86 -6.39 33.16
C GLY A 47 -2.27 -6.82 32.71
N ASP A 48 -3.24 -5.94 32.89
CA ASP A 48 -4.63 -6.13 32.46
C ASP A 48 -5.00 -5.32 31.19
N ARG A 49 -4.00 -4.77 30.49
CA ARG A 49 -4.17 -3.93 29.30
C ARG A 49 -3.54 -4.58 28.08
N LEU A 50 -4.16 -4.41 26.93
CA LEU A 50 -3.54 -4.63 25.62
C LEU A 50 -2.99 -3.28 25.15
N LEU A 51 -1.69 -3.22 24.89
CA LEU A 51 -0.99 -2.06 24.34
C LEU A 51 -0.65 -2.33 22.90
N LEU A 52 -0.83 -1.30 22.06
CA LEU A 52 -0.50 -1.32 20.64
C LEU A 52 0.38 -0.10 20.35
N SER A 53 1.50 -0.28 19.70
CA SER A 53 2.41 0.83 19.35
C SER A 53 2.60 0.96 17.85
N SER A 54 2.67 2.21 17.40
CA SER A 54 3.23 2.58 16.11
C SER A 54 4.59 3.27 16.30
N TRP A 55 5.11 3.96 15.27
CA TRP A 55 6.36 4.71 15.38
C TRP A 55 6.30 5.78 16.45
N ASP A 56 5.24 6.57 16.48
CA ASP A 56 5.09 7.79 17.26
C ASP A 56 3.88 7.79 18.20
N ARG A 57 3.07 6.71 18.21
CA ARG A 57 1.85 6.61 19.02
C ARG A 57 1.78 5.32 19.80
N LEU A 58 1.16 5.40 20.97
CA LEU A 58 0.83 4.28 21.82
C LEU A 58 -0.68 4.27 22.06
N TYR A 59 -1.29 3.12 21.89
CA TYR A 59 -2.71 2.93 22.14
C TYR A 59 -2.93 1.90 23.26
N THR A 60 -4.01 2.06 24.00
CA THR A 60 -4.50 1.07 24.94
C THR A 60 -5.91 0.63 24.56
N TRP A 61 -6.13 -0.68 24.53
CA TRP A 61 -7.44 -1.27 24.37
C TRP A 61 -8.05 -1.61 25.72
N ASP A 62 -9.30 -1.13 25.96
CA ASP A 62 -10.10 -1.49 27.10
C ASP A 62 -11.19 -2.48 26.69
N ASN A 63 -11.07 -3.73 27.13
CA ASN A 63 -12.00 -4.80 26.77
C ASN A 63 -13.41 -4.61 27.33
N ALA A 64 -13.58 -3.84 28.41
CA ALA A 64 -14.90 -3.60 29.03
C ALA A 64 -15.69 -2.52 28.29
N THR A 65 -15.01 -1.45 27.87
CA THR A 65 -15.62 -0.33 27.11
C THR A 65 -15.52 -0.55 25.59
N ARG A 66 -14.67 -1.48 25.15
CA ARG A 66 -14.35 -1.78 23.74
C ARG A 66 -13.90 -0.52 22.98
N LYS A 67 -12.98 0.21 23.58
CA LYS A 67 -12.38 1.40 22.99
C LYS A 67 -10.87 1.29 22.91
N LEU A 68 -10.36 1.64 21.75
CA LEU A 68 -8.97 2.00 21.55
C LEU A 68 -8.82 3.47 21.97
N THR A 69 -7.82 3.76 22.80
CA THR A 69 -7.55 5.11 23.28
C THR A 69 -6.06 5.38 23.12
N GLU A 70 -5.72 6.47 22.46
CA GLU A 70 -4.34 6.94 22.35
C GLU A 70 -3.86 7.42 23.74
N VAL A 71 -2.60 7.12 24.05
CA VAL A 71 -1.95 7.51 25.30
C VAL A 71 -1.13 8.77 25.03
N ASP A 72 -1.52 9.87 25.67
CA ASP A 72 -0.87 11.17 25.49
C ASP A 72 0.62 11.15 25.86
N GLY A 73 1.44 11.85 25.11
CA GLY A 73 2.85 12.11 25.44
C GLY A 73 3.82 11.03 24.96
N TYR A 74 3.40 10.12 24.08
CA TYR A 74 4.29 9.06 23.58
C TYR A 74 5.32 9.60 22.58
N SER A 75 4.92 10.47 21.67
CA SER A 75 5.83 11.13 20.73
C SER A 75 6.87 12.04 21.41
N GLU A 76 6.52 12.61 22.57
CA GLU A 76 7.43 13.46 23.34
C GLU A 76 8.51 12.66 24.10
N LEU A 77 8.36 11.34 24.24
CA LEU A 77 9.35 10.50 24.95
C LEU A 77 10.73 10.56 24.29
N GLU A 78 10.80 10.67 22.97
CA GLU A 78 12.07 10.75 22.25
C GLU A 78 12.89 12.00 22.66
N SER A 79 12.24 13.13 22.86
CA SER A 79 12.89 14.34 23.38
C SER A 79 13.37 14.18 24.84
N THR A 80 12.72 13.33 25.62
CA THR A 80 13.15 13.01 26.99
C THR A 80 14.29 12.00 27.04
N LEU A 81 14.47 11.23 25.97
CA LEU A 81 15.54 10.25 25.83
C LEU A 81 16.91 10.94 25.79
N THR A 82 17.05 11.93 24.92
CA THR A 82 18.30 12.64 24.69
C THR A 82 18.46 13.88 25.56
N GLY A 83 17.37 14.47 26.05
CA GLY A 83 17.36 15.69 26.83
C GLY A 83 17.65 16.94 26.02
N ASP A 84 17.84 18.07 26.75
CA ASP A 84 18.21 19.37 26.21
C ASP A 84 19.20 20.09 27.12
N ASP A 85 19.61 21.31 26.77
CA ASP A 85 20.56 22.12 27.56
C ASP A 85 20.09 22.41 29.02
N GLU A 86 18.78 22.33 29.30
CA GLU A 86 18.20 22.63 30.62
C GLU A 86 17.81 21.35 31.39
N ASN A 87 17.46 20.27 30.68
CA ASN A 87 17.01 19.01 31.25
C ASN A 87 17.85 17.86 30.65
N PRO A 88 18.74 17.24 31.45
CA PRO A 88 19.50 16.08 30.95
C PRO A 88 18.56 14.94 30.58
N GLY A 89 18.84 14.28 29.45
CA GLY A 89 18.10 13.09 29.02
C GLY A 89 18.29 11.90 29.95
N VAL A 90 17.55 10.85 29.66
CA VAL A 90 17.68 9.57 30.37
C VAL A 90 18.97 8.85 29.94
N LEU A 91 19.40 9.06 28.68
CA LEU A 91 20.66 8.53 28.14
C LEU A 91 21.79 9.53 28.36
N ASP A 92 22.98 9.02 28.67
CA ASP A 92 24.21 9.83 28.85
C ASP A 92 24.93 9.90 27.47
N LEU A 93 24.49 10.83 26.61
CA LEU A 93 25.04 11.03 25.27
C LEU A 93 26.17 12.04 25.27
N ASN A 94 27.21 11.81 24.44
CA ASN A 94 28.25 12.77 24.18
C ASN A 94 27.82 13.77 23.09
N ASP A 95 28.61 14.87 22.96
CA ASP A 95 28.36 15.84 21.88
C ASP A 95 28.59 15.20 20.49
N GLY A 96 27.55 15.22 19.68
CA GLY A 96 27.53 14.58 18.37
C GLY A 96 26.92 13.17 18.32
N ASP A 97 26.59 12.57 19.47
CA ASP A 97 25.84 11.33 19.51
C ASP A 97 24.35 11.61 19.29
N TYR A 98 23.62 10.65 18.68
CA TYR A 98 22.17 10.71 18.57
C TYR A 98 21.55 9.37 18.95
N ALA A 99 20.29 9.40 19.39
CA ALA A 99 19.53 8.20 19.73
C ALA A 99 18.10 8.30 19.23
N TYR A 100 17.52 7.15 18.88
CA TYR A 100 16.10 7.02 18.56
C TYR A 100 15.52 5.77 19.23
N LEU A 101 14.20 5.78 19.48
CA LEU A 101 13.44 4.65 19.97
C LEU A 101 12.83 3.88 18.80
N ASP A 102 12.92 2.54 18.83
CA ASP A 102 12.14 1.73 17.90
C ASP A 102 10.64 1.75 18.25
N GLY A 103 9.77 1.30 17.32
CA GLY A 103 8.33 1.23 17.53
C GLY A 103 7.88 -0.03 18.31
N ASN A 104 8.80 -0.95 18.64
CA ASN A 104 8.45 -2.21 19.27
C ASN A 104 8.34 -2.08 20.80
N LEU A 105 7.42 -2.85 21.37
CA LEU A 105 7.25 -3.00 22.81
C LEU A 105 7.77 -4.36 23.27
N TYR A 106 8.52 -4.37 24.35
CA TYR A 106 9.10 -5.58 24.94
C TYR A 106 8.63 -5.73 26.38
N ILE A 107 8.12 -6.90 26.74
CA ILE A 107 7.78 -7.20 28.14
C ILE A 107 8.78 -8.21 28.68
N VAL A 108 9.54 -7.84 29.71
CA VAL A 108 10.52 -8.71 30.35
C VAL A 108 10.43 -8.55 31.86
N GLY A 109 10.36 -9.62 32.60
CA GLY A 109 10.22 -9.58 34.06
C GLY A 109 8.97 -8.84 34.54
N GLY A 110 7.93 -8.75 33.72
CA GLY A 110 6.71 -8.01 34.00
C GLY A 110 6.85 -6.48 33.88
N ARG A 111 7.94 -5.99 33.31
CA ARG A 111 8.21 -4.58 33.02
C ARG A 111 8.14 -4.36 31.52
N LEU A 112 7.77 -3.14 31.10
CA LEU A 112 7.61 -2.74 29.71
C LEU A 112 8.84 -1.93 29.26
N TYR A 113 9.39 -2.27 28.10
CA TYR A 113 10.58 -1.63 27.54
C TYR A 113 10.36 -1.24 26.07
N ARG A 114 11.16 -0.25 25.63
CA ARG A 114 11.46 0.04 24.23
C ARG A 114 12.96 -0.09 24.00
N MET A 115 13.35 -0.38 22.78
CA MET A 115 14.76 -0.37 22.39
C MET A 115 15.16 1.02 21.91
N ALA A 116 16.24 1.56 22.45
CA ALA A 116 16.91 2.72 21.96
C ALA A 116 18.17 2.29 21.19
N THR A 117 18.35 2.81 19.98
CA THR A 117 19.61 2.72 19.26
C THR A 117 20.34 4.04 19.43
N VAL A 118 21.55 3.96 19.95
CA VAL A 118 22.47 5.10 20.11
C VAL A 118 23.57 4.99 19.06
N THR A 119 23.79 6.05 18.29
CA THR A 119 24.90 6.13 17.34
C THR A 119 25.85 7.22 17.80
N ASP A 120 27.12 6.86 17.97
CA ASP A 120 28.17 7.80 18.37
C ASP A 120 28.62 8.70 17.19
N SER A 121 29.42 9.71 17.50
CA SER A 121 29.95 10.64 16.49
C SER A 121 30.90 10.01 15.47
N ASP A 122 31.34 8.77 15.70
CA ASP A 122 32.17 7.99 14.78
C ASP A 122 31.33 7.03 13.92
N GLY A 123 29.99 6.99 14.12
CA GLY A 123 29.04 6.16 13.40
C GLY A 123 28.87 4.74 13.95
N ASN A 124 29.37 4.46 15.18
CA ASN A 124 29.17 3.16 15.79
C ASN A 124 27.82 3.11 16.52
N ALA A 125 27.05 2.05 16.27
CA ALA A 125 25.77 1.84 16.94
C ALA A 125 25.94 1.03 18.23
N SER A 126 25.08 1.32 19.21
CA SER A 126 24.88 0.53 20.42
C SER A 126 23.40 0.49 20.78
N ASN A 127 22.98 -0.50 21.58
CA ASN A 127 21.58 -0.71 21.91
C ASN A 127 21.36 -0.65 23.41
N GLN A 128 20.23 -0.06 23.79
CA GLN A 128 19.80 0.04 25.15
C GLN A 128 18.31 -0.28 25.26
N LEU A 129 17.88 -0.99 26.28
CA LEU A 129 16.48 -1.16 26.61
C LEU A 129 16.10 -0.11 27.64
N VAL A 130 15.13 0.73 27.30
CA VAL A 130 14.64 1.81 28.15
C VAL A 130 13.27 1.45 28.66
N GLU A 131 13.12 1.39 30.00
CA GLU A 131 11.84 1.08 30.62
C GLU A 131 10.81 2.18 30.33
N LEU A 132 9.61 1.77 29.90
CA LEU A 132 8.46 2.64 29.70
C LEU A 132 7.53 2.50 30.92
N LEU A 133 7.36 3.58 31.66
CA LEU A 133 6.50 3.63 32.84
C LEU A 133 5.17 4.30 32.47
N ILE A 134 4.06 3.62 32.75
CA ILE A 134 2.70 4.12 32.55
C ILE A 134 2.07 4.32 33.94
N ALA A 135 1.84 5.55 34.34
CA ALA A 135 1.21 5.86 35.62
C ALA A 135 -0.30 5.54 35.61
N ASP A 136 -0.94 5.52 36.78
CA ASP A 136 -2.37 5.22 36.92
C ASP A 136 -3.26 6.25 36.20
N ASP A 137 -2.79 7.49 36.04
CA ASP A 137 -3.47 8.56 35.31
C ASP A 137 -3.16 8.57 33.80
N GLY A 138 -2.36 7.61 33.33
CA GLY A 138 -1.96 7.48 31.92
C GLY A 138 -0.70 8.24 31.55
N ALA A 139 -0.09 9.01 32.49
CA ALA A 139 1.13 9.74 32.18
C ALA A 139 2.30 8.79 31.88
N LEU A 140 3.06 9.10 30.83
CA LEU A 140 4.22 8.34 30.39
C LEU A 140 5.52 8.96 30.93
N SER A 141 6.48 8.09 31.24
CA SER A 141 7.85 8.49 31.55
C SER A 141 8.83 7.37 31.26
N LEU A 142 10.09 7.69 31.04
CA LEU A 142 11.16 6.72 30.89
C LEU A 142 11.73 6.37 32.27
N GLY A 143 12.06 5.09 32.46
CA GLY A 143 12.57 4.52 33.71
C GLY A 143 14.02 4.07 33.59
N GLU A 144 14.28 2.85 34.06
CA GLU A 144 15.61 2.22 34.06
C GLU A 144 16.12 1.99 32.63
N VAL A 145 17.42 2.20 32.44
CA VAL A 145 18.11 1.91 31.16
C VAL A 145 19.02 0.71 31.38
N ILE A 146 18.92 -0.26 30.49
CA ILE A 146 19.75 -1.48 30.45
C ILE A 146 20.62 -1.37 29.21
N ASP A 147 21.93 -1.30 29.39
CA ASP A 147 22.90 -1.18 28.31
C ASP A 147 23.25 -2.57 27.74
N LEU A 148 22.93 -2.81 26.47
CA LEU A 148 23.27 -4.03 25.74
C LEU A 148 24.54 -3.87 24.89
N GLY A 149 25.13 -2.67 24.87
CA GLY A 149 26.30 -2.34 24.08
C GLY A 149 26.08 -2.57 22.59
N ASP A 150 27.07 -3.18 21.93
CA ASP A 150 27.05 -3.50 20.51
C ASP A 150 26.58 -4.93 20.20
N ALA A 151 26.06 -5.65 21.19
CA ALA A 151 25.70 -7.08 21.06
C ALA A 151 24.59 -7.34 20.02
N LEU A 152 23.77 -6.34 19.72
CA LEU A 152 22.73 -6.40 18.68
C LEU A 152 23.12 -5.63 17.41
N CYS A 153 24.37 -5.23 17.26
CA CYS A 153 24.81 -4.45 16.12
C CYS A 153 25.50 -5.33 15.07
N ILE A 154 25.24 -5.07 13.82
CA ILE A 154 25.96 -5.60 12.68
C ILE A 154 26.89 -4.50 12.18
N THR A 155 28.15 -4.85 11.97
CA THR A 155 29.15 -3.92 11.42
C THR A 155 29.56 -4.40 10.04
N GLU A 156 29.29 -3.59 9.04
CA GLU A 156 29.66 -3.84 7.66
C GLU A 156 30.73 -2.84 7.20
N SER A 157 31.59 -3.27 6.27
CA SER A 157 32.63 -2.43 5.68
C SER A 157 32.50 -2.43 4.17
N ASP A 158 32.34 -1.26 3.58
CA ASP A 158 32.37 -1.03 2.15
C ASP A 158 33.51 -0.07 1.80
N GLY A 159 34.56 -0.62 1.21
CA GLY A 159 35.81 0.10 0.95
C GLY A 159 36.49 0.58 2.22
N ASP A 160 36.62 1.90 2.35
CA ASP A 160 37.23 2.56 3.52
C ASP A 160 36.19 3.05 4.56
N GLN A 161 34.90 2.80 4.30
CA GLN A 161 33.82 3.18 5.23
C GLN A 161 33.34 1.95 6.01
N THR A 162 33.05 2.14 7.26
CA THR A 162 32.47 1.12 8.16
C THR A 162 31.21 1.71 8.76
N TYR A 163 30.09 0.98 8.62
CA TYR A 163 28.83 1.36 9.26
C TYR A 163 28.38 0.26 10.20
N SER A 164 27.74 0.70 11.27
CA SER A 164 27.11 -0.18 12.23
C SER A 164 25.63 0.12 12.31
N TYR A 165 24.79 -0.92 12.29
CA TYR A 165 23.35 -0.79 12.43
C TYR A 165 22.79 -1.87 13.34
N THR A 166 21.63 -1.58 13.94
CA THR A 166 20.95 -2.49 14.85
C THR A 166 20.22 -3.60 14.12
N ARG A 167 20.35 -4.82 14.61
CA ARG A 167 19.55 -5.97 14.16
C ARG A 167 18.09 -5.79 14.55
N SER A 168 17.20 -6.12 13.63
CA SER A 168 15.77 -6.18 13.91
C SER A 168 15.44 -7.41 14.76
N LEU A 169 14.66 -7.23 15.82
CA LEU A 169 14.13 -8.31 16.65
C LEU A 169 12.69 -8.61 16.24
N SER A 170 12.44 -9.85 15.85
CA SER A 170 11.12 -10.33 15.42
C SER A 170 10.52 -11.31 16.43
N ASN A 171 9.19 -11.27 16.58
CA ASN A 171 8.41 -12.14 17.45
C ASN A 171 8.93 -12.22 18.90
N PRO A 172 9.16 -11.10 19.59
CA PRO A 172 9.72 -11.12 20.92
C PRO A 172 8.79 -11.79 21.92
N CYS A 173 9.35 -12.64 22.79
CA CYS A 173 8.65 -13.22 23.92
C CYS A 173 9.59 -13.41 25.11
N SER A 174 9.10 -13.54 26.32
CA SER A 174 9.96 -13.60 27.48
C SER A 174 9.56 -14.67 28.49
N PHE A 175 10.58 -15.21 29.18
CA PHE A 175 10.41 -15.99 30.40
C PHE A 175 11.29 -15.39 31.50
N GLY A 176 10.68 -15.02 32.63
CA GLY A 176 11.39 -14.35 33.73
C GLY A 176 12.06 -13.04 33.21
N ASN A 177 13.36 -12.93 33.42
CA ASN A 177 14.17 -11.75 33.01
C ASN A 177 14.88 -11.93 31.66
N THR A 178 14.52 -12.93 30.88
CA THR A 178 15.14 -13.19 29.56
C THR A 178 14.12 -12.96 28.44
N LEU A 179 14.50 -12.12 27.48
CA LEU A 179 13.79 -11.90 26.22
C LEU A 179 14.36 -12.82 25.14
N TYR A 180 13.48 -13.49 24.43
CA TYR A 180 13.80 -14.34 23.27
C TYR A 180 13.22 -13.69 22.03
N ALA A 181 14.02 -13.60 20.94
CA ALA A 181 13.57 -13.03 19.69
C ALA A 181 14.34 -13.65 18.52
N LEU A 182 13.69 -13.71 17.36
CA LEU A 182 14.38 -13.99 16.10
C LEU A 182 15.08 -12.72 15.60
N SER A 183 16.27 -12.89 15.06
CA SER A 183 17.05 -11.81 14.48
C SER A 183 17.67 -12.22 13.16
N TYR A 184 17.61 -11.35 12.17
CA TYR A 184 18.25 -11.53 10.88
C TYR A 184 19.61 -10.81 10.85
N GLY A 185 20.68 -11.60 10.67
CA GLY A 185 22.02 -11.14 10.34
C GLY A 185 22.42 -11.75 9.00
N ASP A 186 23.62 -12.31 8.91
CA ASP A 186 24.03 -13.15 7.77
C ASP A 186 23.17 -14.41 7.64
N GLU A 187 22.70 -14.91 8.77
CA GLU A 187 21.76 -16.03 8.92
C GLU A 187 20.71 -15.66 9.96
N LEU A 188 19.60 -16.39 9.97
CA LEU A 188 18.57 -16.26 11.01
C LEU A 188 19.07 -16.83 12.33
N GLU A 189 18.99 -16.07 13.39
CA GLU A 189 19.40 -16.45 14.75
C GLU A 189 18.25 -16.37 15.74
N LEU A 190 18.26 -17.22 16.74
CA LEU A 190 17.44 -17.07 17.96
C LEU A 190 18.30 -16.47 19.05
N LEU A 191 17.96 -15.27 19.49
CA LEU A 191 18.68 -14.53 20.52
C LEU A 191 17.99 -14.69 21.88
N ALA A 192 18.78 -14.80 22.93
CA ALA A 192 18.36 -14.73 24.33
C ALA A 192 19.04 -13.53 25.00
N LEU A 193 18.25 -12.51 25.35
CA LEU A 193 18.71 -11.31 26.03
C LEU A 193 18.36 -11.42 27.51
N ASN A 194 19.36 -11.65 28.37
CA ASN A 194 19.20 -11.68 29.82
C ASN A 194 19.38 -10.30 30.41
N LEU A 195 18.31 -9.69 30.93
CA LEU A 195 18.32 -8.32 31.44
C LEU A 195 18.91 -8.21 32.86
N GLU A 196 19.07 -9.31 33.61
CA GLU A 196 19.71 -9.29 34.94
C GLU A 196 21.24 -9.27 34.81
N ASP A 197 21.76 -10.03 33.84
CA ASP A 197 23.20 -10.14 33.59
C ASP A 197 23.69 -9.22 32.46
N GLU A 198 22.78 -8.51 31.78
CA GLU A 198 23.05 -7.62 30.62
C GLU A 198 23.82 -8.35 29.50
N THR A 199 23.39 -9.59 29.19
CA THR A 199 24.05 -10.43 28.19
C THR A 199 23.12 -10.81 27.05
N VAL A 200 23.69 -10.96 25.85
CA VAL A 200 23.01 -11.46 24.66
C VAL A 200 23.72 -12.75 24.24
N GLU A 201 22.96 -13.83 24.11
CA GLU A 201 23.43 -15.14 23.67
C GLU A 201 22.66 -15.59 22.43
N THR A 202 23.36 -16.22 21.48
CA THR A 202 22.75 -16.88 20.32
C THR A 202 22.49 -18.33 20.66
N LEU A 203 21.25 -18.78 20.54
CA LEU A 203 20.84 -20.15 20.75
C LEU A 203 20.88 -20.94 19.43
N THR A 204 21.25 -22.20 19.53
CA THR A 204 21.36 -23.09 18.35
C THR A 204 19.98 -23.39 17.77
N LEU A 205 19.80 -23.18 16.46
CA LEU A 205 18.63 -23.59 15.68
C LEU A 205 18.99 -24.77 14.79
N ASP A 206 18.71 -26.01 15.25
CA ASP A 206 18.88 -27.24 14.44
C ASP A 206 17.50 -27.72 13.96
N VAL A 207 17.00 -27.07 12.89
CA VAL A 207 15.71 -27.36 12.26
C VAL A 207 15.87 -27.51 10.75
N ASP A 208 15.01 -28.32 10.12
CA ASP A 208 15.03 -28.53 8.66
C ASP A 208 14.11 -27.50 7.98
N GLY A 209 14.63 -26.31 7.71
CA GLY A 209 13.93 -25.19 7.09
C GLY A 209 14.16 -23.86 7.80
N ASP A 210 13.42 -22.86 7.38
CA ASP A 210 13.49 -21.49 7.89
C ASP A 210 12.49 -21.23 9.01
N VAL A 211 12.95 -20.78 10.18
CA VAL A 211 12.08 -20.38 11.27
C VAL A 211 11.42 -19.05 10.94
N GLN A 212 10.09 -19.04 10.82
CA GLN A 212 9.33 -17.84 10.46
C GLN A 212 8.84 -17.06 11.68
N SER A 213 8.51 -17.76 12.74
CA SER A 213 7.99 -17.13 13.96
C SER A 213 8.17 -18.02 15.18
N ILE A 214 8.22 -17.39 16.34
CA ILE A 214 8.23 -18.04 17.64
C ILE A 214 7.08 -17.52 18.51
N ALA A 215 6.60 -18.35 19.43
CA ALA A 215 5.64 -17.96 20.45
C ALA A 215 5.95 -18.71 21.77
N PRO A 216 5.65 -18.10 22.92
CA PRO A 216 5.82 -18.79 24.21
C PRO A 216 4.83 -19.96 24.30
N TYR A 217 5.30 -21.13 24.76
CA TYR A 217 4.46 -22.29 25.05
C TYR A 217 4.25 -22.47 26.56
N THR A 218 5.29 -22.85 27.25
CA THR A 218 5.39 -22.92 28.71
C THR A 218 6.77 -22.45 29.13
N GLU A 219 6.98 -22.18 30.41
CA GLU A 219 8.28 -21.76 30.91
C GLU A 219 9.42 -22.68 30.41
N GLY A 220 10.40 -22.09 29.73
CA GLY A 220 11.53 -22.79 29.14
C GLY A 220 11.28 -23.47 27.79
N LYS A 221 10.10 -23.28 27.16
CA LYS A 221 9.78 -23.87 25.86
C LYS A 221 9.10 -22.90 24.95
N LEU A 222 9.52 -22.87 23.67
CA LEU A 222 8.95 -22.07 22.59
C LEU A 222 8.24 -22.94 21.55
N LEU A 223 7.17 -22.45 20.97
CA LEU A 223 6.65 -22.95 19.69
C LEU A 223 7.36 -22.23 18.56
N MET A 224 7.74 -22.95 17.52
CA MET A 224 8.38 -22.42 16.32
C MET A 224 7.62 -22.85 15.08
N ILE A 225 7.32 -21.93 14.19
CA ILE A 225 6.86 -22.24 12.82
C ILE A 225 8.09 -22.32 11.92
N VAL A 226 8.27 -23.45 11.29
CA VAL A 226 9.38 -23.74 10.37
C VAL A 226 8.81 -24.02 8.98
N ASN A 227 9.24 -23.23 7.98
CA ASN A 227 8.88 -23.42 6.58
C ASN A 227 10.01 -24.09 5.83
N ASN A 228 9.69 -25.11 5.04
CA ASN A 228 10.60 -25.71 4.09
C ASN A 228 10.20 -25.27 2.66
N TYR A 229 10.91 -24.26 2.15
CA TYR A 229 10.70 -23.72 0.81
C TYR A 229 11.32 -24.57 -0.31
N ASP A 230 12.22 -25.50 0.02
CA ASP A 230 12.79 -26.45 -0.94
C ASP A 230 11.82 -27.58 -1.30
N ALA A 231 10.76 -27.75 -0.51
CA ALA A 231 9.70 -28.72 -0.77
C ALA A 231 8.70 -28.19 -1.81
N ASP A 232 8.23 -29.07 -2.69
CA ASP A 232 7.13 -28.77 -3.64
C ASP A 232 5.97 -29.76 -3.43
N PRO A 233 4.85 -29.30 -2.85
CA PRO A 233 4.55 -27.96 -2.34
C PRO A 233 5.35 -27.59 -1.09
N VAL A 234 5.46 -26.27 -0.79
CA VAL A 234 6.02 -25.75 0.46
C VAL A 234 5.34 -26.41 1.65
N THR A 235 6.10 -26.82 2.64
CA THR A 235 5.59 -27.42 3.86
C THR A 235 5.89 -26.54 5.08
N THR A 236 4.95 -26.50 6.02
CA THR A 236 5.10 -25.78 7.28
C THR A 236 4.96 -26.76 8.44
N THR A 237 5.89 -26.72 9.35
CA THR A 237 5.94 -27.60 10.54
C THR A 237 5.90 -26.75 11.80
N LEU A 238 5.12 -27.19 12.81
CA LEU A 238 5.20 -26.66 14.16
C LEU A 238 6.18 -27.50 14.96
N CYS A 239 7.18 -26.84 15.53
CA CYS A 239 8.19 -27.45 16.39
C CYS A 239 8.05 -26.93 17.83
N LEU A 240 8.38 -27.76 18.79
CA LEU A 240 8.56 -27.39 20.20
C LEU A 240 10.07 -27.28 20.47
N TYR A 241 10.53 -26.11 20.86
CA TYR A 241 11.92 -25.83 21.16
C TYR A 241 12.14 -25.81 22.68
N ASP A 242 13.03 -26.64 23.18
CA ASP A 242 13.48 -26.67 24.57
C ASP A 242 14.69 -25.76 24.73
N ILE A 243 14.52 -24.65 25.44
CA ILE A 243 15.55 -23.62 25.63
C ILE A 243 16.79 -24.14 26.39
N GLU A 244 16.58 -24.98 27.42
CA GLU A 244 17.69 -25.46 28.22
C GLU A 244 18.61 -26.44 27.46
N ASN A 245 18.01 -27.27 26.59
CA ASN A 245 18.73 -28.27 25.83
C ASN A 245 19.10 -27.77 24.40
N GLU A 246 18.58 -26.64 23.95
CA GLU A 246 18.71 -26.10 22.58
C GLU A 246 18.29 -27.15 21.53
N GLU A 247 17.19 -27.86 21.78
CA GLU A 247 16.70 -28.91 20.88
C GLU A 247 15.27 -28.61 20.43
N ALA A 248 15.03 -28.73 19.12
CA ALA A 248 13.70 -28.64 18.52
C ALA A 248 13.11 -30.04 18.30
N THR A 249 11.86 -30.22 18.67
CA THR A 249 11.09 -31.45 18.42
C THR A 249 9.90 -31.11 17.53
N GLU A 250 9.77 -31.80 16.39
CA GLU A 250 8.60 -31.65 15.51
C GLU A 250 7.34 -32.15 16.21
N LEU A 251 6.30 -31.29 16.28
CA LEU A 251 4.96 -31.64 16.78
C LEU A 251 4.04 -32.10 15.68
N GLY A 252 4.21 -31.61 14.47
CA GLY A 252 3.44 -31.98 13.27
C GLY A 252 3.36 -30.86 12.22
N ALA A 253 2.76 -31.23 11.08
CA ALA A 253 2.57 -30.30 9.97
C ALA A 253 1.39 -29.36 10.22
N LEU A 254 1.58 -28.08 9.87
CA LEU A 254 0.51 -27.09 9.79
C LEU A 254 -0.07 -27.06 8.35
N PRO A 255 -1.35 -26.70 8.18
CA PRO A 255 -1.91 -26.49 6.87
C PRO A 255 -1.16 -25.38 6.08
N THR A 256 -0.99 -25.58 4.78
CA THR A 256 -0.54 -24.57 3.85
C THR A 256 -1.57 -24.46 2.72
N GLN A 257 -1.72 -23.28 2.14
CA GLN A 257 -2.66 -23.06 1.05
C GLN A 257 -2.04 -22.11 0.02
N ASP A 258 -1.99 -22.53 -1.24
CA ASP A 258 -1.57 -21.70 -2.39
C ASP A 258 -0.28 -20.88 -2.14
N TYR A 259 0.75 -21.51 -1.60
CA TYR A 259 2.02 -20.89 -1.15
C TYR A 259 1.90 -19.96 0.08
N SER A 260 0.72 -19.80 0.65
CA SER A 260 0.55 -19.08 1.92
C SER A 260 0.90 -19.97 3.11
N THR A 261 1.60 -19.39 4.07
CA THR A 261 2.02 -20.05 5.31
C THR A 261 1.34 -19.39 6.50
N PRO A 262 1.15 -20.10 7.64
CA PRO A 262 0.57 -19.53 8.84
C PRO A 262 1.33 -18.30 9.35
N SER A 263 0.59 -17.27 9.75
CA SER A 263 1.12 -16.03 10.34
C SER A 263 0.32 -15.61 11.57
N GLY A 264 0.78 -14.60 12.30
CA GLY A 264 0.08 -14.06 13.47
C GLY A 264 -0.12 -15.07 14.59
N ILE A 265 0.85 -15.96 14.82
CA ILE A 265 0.69 -17.05 15.80
C ILE A 265 0.57 -16.53 17.23
N SER A 266 -0.33 -17.14 17.98
CA SER A 266 -0.44 -16.94 19.43
C SER A 266 -0.91 -18.22 20.12
N TYR A 267 -0.25 -18.59 21.19
CA TYR A 267 -0.63 -19.73 22.00
C TYR A 267 -1.34 -19.27 23.27
N ASP A 268 -2.51 -19.84 23.52
CA ASP A 268 -3.30 -19.64 24.73
C ASP A 268 -3.06 -20.81 25.68
N GLU A 269 -2.18 -20.62 26.64
CA GLU A 269 -1.87 -21.64 27.66
C GLU A 269 -3.10 -22.06 28.45
N ALA A 270 -4.01 -21.11 28.75
CA ALA A 270 -5.20 -21.41 29.59
C ALA A 270 -6.18 -22.34 28.85
N ARG A 271 -6.23 -22.28 27.51
CA ARG A 271 -7.10 -23.12 26.69
C ARG A 271 -6.36 -24.26 25.99
N GLY A 272 -5.02 -24.26 26.00
CA GLY A 272 -4.17 -25.24 25.30
C GLY A 272 -4.30 -25.16 23.77
N LYS A 273 -4.54 -23.97 23.22
CA LYS A 273 -4.82 -23.77 21.80
C LYS A 273 -3.84 -22.81 21.14
N LEU A 274 -3.42 -23.17 19.94
CA LEU A 274 -2.73 -22.27 19.01
C LEU A 274 -3.76 -21.60 18.12
N TYR A 275 -3.62 -20.29 17.93
CA TYR A 275 -4.36 -19.48 16.97
C TYR A 275 -3.38 -18.98 15.92
N TYR A 276 -3.83 -18.91 14.66
CA TYR A 276 -3.04 -18.39 13.53
C TYR A 276 -3.96 -17.95 12.39
N VAL A 277 -3.40 -17.16 11.46
CA VAL A 277 -4.06 -16.77 10.22
C VAL A 277 -3.45 -17.54 9.06
N LEU A 278 -4.29 -18.01 8.15
CA LEU A 278 -3.87 -18.63 6.90
C LEU A 278 -4.86 -18.22 5.80
N SER A 279 -4.36 -17.55 4.75
CA SER A 279 -5.15 -17.11 3.58
C SER A 279 -6.44 -16.36 3.96
N GLY A 280 -6.34 -15.41 4.89
CA GLY A 280 -7.48 -14.57 5.31
C GLY A 280 -8.50 -15.28 6.23
N SER A 281 -8.23 -16.51 6.64
CA SER A 281 -9.03 -17.22 7.65
C SER A 281 -8.25 -17.36 8.95
N VAL A 282 -8.97 -17.28 10.07
CA VAL A 282 -8.43 -17.58 11.39
C VAL A 282 -8.63 -19.05 11.70
N TRP A 283 -7.58 -19.67 12.13
CA TRP A 283 -7.53 -21.08 12.50
C TRP A 283 -7.18 -21.27 13.95
N ARG A 284 -7.64 -22.35 14.55
CA ARG A 284 -7.23 -22.80 15.87
C ARG A 284 -7.00 -24.30 15.90
N MET A 285 -6.15 -24.76 16.81
CA MET A 285 -5.90 -26.19 17.03
C MET A 285 -5.42 -26.44 18.45
N ASP A 286 -5.66 -27.65 18.95
CA ASP A 286 -5.08 -28.09 20.21
C ASP A 286 -3.59 -28.38 20.02
N VAL A 287 -2.76 -27.94 20.98
CA VAL A 287 -1.31 -28.21 20.98
C VAL A 287 -0.94 -28.85 22.29
N THR A 288 -0.24 -29.98 22.24
CA THR A 288 0.33 -30.68 23.35
C THR A 288 1.78 -31.04 23.07
N GLU A 289 2.55 -31.40 24.09
CA GLU A 289 3.93 -31.90 23.89
C GLU A 289 4.00 -33.20 23.08
N ASP A 290 2.89 -33.95 22.97
CA ASP A 290 2.80 -35.21 22.21
C ASP A 290 2.38 -35.00 20.75
N GLY A 291 1.96 -33.77 20.35
CA GLY A 291 1.56 -33.45 18.96
C GLY A 291 0.39 -32.49 18.85
N LEU A 292 -0.13 -32.36 17.63
CA LEU A 292 -1.17 -31.42 17.21
C LEU A 292 -2.54 -32.09 17.14
N GLY A 293 -3.57 -31.35 17.50
CA GLY A 293 -4.95 -31.68 17.17
C GLY A 293 -5.30 -31.39 15.71
N GLU A 294 -6.54 -31.70 15.34
CA GLU A 294 -7.05 -31.33 14.01
C GLU A 294 -7.22 -29.81 13.94
N PRO A 295 -6.76 -29.14 12.85
CA PRO A 295 -6.98 -27.73 12.66
C PRO A 295 -8.47 -27.44 12.40
N GLU A 296 -8.99 -26.43 13.09
CA GLU A 296 -10.37 -25.96 12.96
C GLU A 296 -10.37 -24.53 12.43
N GLU A 297 -11.04 -24.29 11.29
CA GLU A 297 -11.31 -22.93 10.83
C GLU A 297 -12.20 -22.24 11.87
N PHE A 298 -11.78 -21.06 12.30
CA PHE A 298 -12.39 -20.39 13.44
C PHE A 298 -13.07 -19.07 13.07
N GLY A 299 -12.77 -18.53 11.89
CA GLY A 299 -13.37 -17.34 11.35
C GLY A 299 -12.60 -16.78 10.15
N ASP A 300 -13.19 -15.81 9.49
CA ASP A 300 -12.51 -15.02 8.48
C ASP A 300 -12.02 -13.72 9.10
N MET A 301 -10.85 -13.28 8.69
CA MET A 301 -10.34 -11.95 8.94
C MET A 301 -9.74 -11.43 7.63
N PRO A 302 -10.36 -10.43 7.00
CA PRO A 302 -9.88 -9.88 5.73
C PRO A 302 -8.73 -8.91 5.95
N LEU A 303 -7.63 -9.43 6.51
CA LEU A 303 -6.38 -8.70 6.65
C LEU A 303 -5.55 -8.96 5.42
N SER A 304 -5.09 -7.90 4.76
CA SER A 304 -4.22 -7.98 3.58
C SER A 304 -2.83 -8.51 3.96
N TYR A 305 -2.34 -8.09 5.11
CA TYR A 305 -1.07 -8.51 5.71
C TYR A 305 -1.26 -8.58 7.22
N ALA A 306 -1.47 -9.77 7.78
CA ALA A 306 -1.34 -9.90 9.23
C ALA A 306 0.09 -9.55 9.60
N SER A 307 0.31 -8.38 10.21
CA SER A 307 1.59 -8.06 10.82
C SER A 307 1.91 -9.21 11.76
N GLY A 308 3.05 -9.86 11.63
CA GLY A 308 3.41 -11.15 12.22
C GLY A 308 3.04 -11.44 13.69
N ASN A 309 2.28 -10.57 14.35
CA ASN A 309 1.95 -10.63 15.76
C ASN A 309 0.45 -10.75 15.99
N GLY A 310 -0.01 -11.97 16.24
CA GLY A 310 -1.30 -12.23 16.87
C GLY A 310 -1.13 -12.30 18.38
N VAL A 311 -2.09 -11.80 19.15
CA VAL A 311 -2.08 -11.82 20.61
C VAL A 311 -3.42 -12.31 21.14
N VAL A 312 -3.41 -13.28 22.06
CA VAL A 312 -4.61 -13.62 22.83
C VAL A 312 -4.71 -12.71 24.06
N TYR A 313 -5.78 -11.93 24.11
CA TYR A 313 -6.08 -11.03 25.23
C TYR A 313 -7.48 -11.27 25.79
N GLY A 314 -7.56 -11.87 26.97
CA GLY A 314 -8.82 -12.27 27.58
C GLY A 314 -9.58 -13.29 26.74
N ASP A 315 -10.72 -12.89 26.19
CA ASP A 315 -11.55 -13.70 25.32
C ASP A 315 -11.40 -13.35 23.83
N LEU A 316 -10.38 -12.57 23.47
CA LEU A 316 -10.11 -12.17 22.09
C LEU A 316 -8.75 -12.69 21.62
N TYR A 317 -8.72 -13.19 20.41
CA TYR A 317 -7.51 -13.27 19.59
C TYR A 317 -7.44 -12.01 18.73
N VAL A 318 -6.46 -11.16 18.99
CA VAL A 318 -6.31 -9.84 18.36
C VAL A 318 -5.20 -9.89 17.34
N LEU A 319 -5.46 -9.30 16.19
CA LEU A 319 -4.54 -9.12 15.07
C LEU A 319 -4.52 -7.67 14.64
N ALA A 320 -3.37 -7.19 14.21
CA ALA A 320 -3.23 -5.89 13.56
C ALA A 320 -2.71 -6.06 12.14
N ASP A 321 -3.15 -5.17 11.27
CA ASP A 321 -2.71 -4.98 9.90
C ASP A 321 -2.43 -3.50 9.68
N TYR A 322 -1.97 -3.11 8.48
CA TYR A 322 -1.75 -1.72 8.08
C TYR A 322 -2.98 -0.84 8.25
N ASP A 323 -4.18 -1.40 8.05
CA ASP A 323 -5.43 -0.66 7.98
C ASP A 323 -6.40 -0.97 9.12
N ALA A 324 -6.14 -1.99 9.92
CA ALA A 324 -7.11 -2.43 10.91
C ALA A 324 -6.50 -3.18 12.09
N VAL A 325 -7.18 -3.05 13.24
CA VAL A 325 -6.99 -3.89 14.42
C VAL A 325 -8.31 -4.58 14.71
N ILE A 326 -8.32 -5.90 14.71
CA ILE A 326 -9.52 -6.71 14.88
C ILE A 326 -9.31 -7.80 15.90
N GLY A 327 -10.37 -8.14 16.64
CA GLY A 327 -10.43 -9.19 17.61
C GLY A 327 -11.41 -10.30 17.21
N ARG A 328 -11.04 -11.54 17.41
CA ARG A 328 -11.92 -12.69 17.28
C ARG A 328 -12.22 -13.28 18.65
N ASP A 329 -13.51 -13.42 18.99
CA ASP A 329 -13.93 -14.02 20.24
C ASP A 329 -13.57 -15.53 20.26
N VAL A 330 -12.60 -15.91 21.11
CA VAL A 330 -12.09 -17.28 21.22
C VAL A 330 -13.01 -18.22 21.99
N THR A 331 -14.07 -17.71 22.60
CA THR A 331 -15.05 -18.49 23.35
C THR A 331 -16.15 -19.08 22.47
N LEU A 332 -16.24 -18.66 21.21
CA LEU A 332 -17.29 -19.13 20.30
C LEU A 332 -17.06 -20.58 19.87
N ASP A 333 -18.12 -21.38 20.00
CA ASP A 333 -18.12 -22.79 19.60
C ASP A 333 -18.54 -23.01 18.14
N LYS A 334 -19.14 -21.99 17.48
CA LYS A 334 -19.70 -22.13 16.13
C LYS A 334 -19.44 -20.89 15.29
N LEU A 335 -19.13 -21.14 14.02
CA LEU A 335 -19.07 -20.10 13.01
C LEU A 335 -20.49 -19.68 12.58
N PRO A 336 -20.66 -18.45 12.07
CA PRO A 336 -21.86 -18.04 11.34
C PRO A 336 -22.25 -19.06 10.26
N ALA A 337 -23.54 -19.25 10.08
CA ALA A 337 -24.03 -20.33 9.20
C ALA A 337 -23.94 -20.00 7.71
N GLN A 338 -23.86 -18.71 7.37
CA GLN A 338 -23.84 -18.22 5.99
C GLN A 338 -22.46 -17.63 5.67
N ARG A 339 -22.07 -17.69 4.41
CA ARG A 339 -20.76 -17.17 3.98
C ARG A 339 -20.94 -16.37 2.69
N LEU A 340 -20.47 -15.13 2.69
CA LEU A 340 -20.30 -14.30 1.51
C LEU A 340 -18.84 -14.37 1.06
N ARG A 341 -18.59 -14.69 -0.20
CA ARG A 341 -17.23 -14.85 -0.75
C ARG A 341 -16.96 -13.77 -1.78
N VAL A 342 -15.84 -13.08 -1.58
CA VAL A 342 -15.40 -11.96 -2.41
C VAL A 342 -14.05 -12.32 -3.03
N ALA A 343 -13.92 -12.19 -4.34
CA ALA A 343 -12.65 -12.26 -5.05
C ALA A 343 -12.26 -10.84 -5.48
N ASN A 344 -11.35 -10.22 -4.71
CA ASN A 344 -10.88 -8.85 -4.93
C ASN A 344 -9.64 -8.83 -5.84
N GLY A 345 -9.81 -9.28 -7.09
CA GLY A 345 -8.74 -9.33 -8.08
C GLY A 345 -8.24 -7.94 -8.53
N GLY A 346 -9.07 -6.90 -8.37
CA GLY A 346 -8.72 -5.52 -8.65
C GLY A 346 -8.06 -4.78 -7.47
N TYR A 347 -7.83 -5.45 -6.36
CA TYR A 347 -7.21 -4.88 -5.13
C TYR A 347 -7.86 -3.58 -4.64
N GLU A 348 -9.20 -3.53 -4.67
CA GLU A 348 -9.93 -2.35 -4.25
C GLU A 348 -10.11 -2.31 -2.73
N ASP A 349 -9.52 -1.31 -2.07
CA ASP A 349 -9.52 -1.16 -0.61
C ASP A 349 -10.93 -1.04 -0.02
N ALA A 350 -11.82 -0.32 -0.69
CA ALA A 350 -13.19 -0.14 -0.23
C ALA A 350 -13.94 -1.48 -0.11
N ILE A 351 -13.60 -2.45 -0.95
CA ILE A 351 -14.13 -3.82 -0.87
C ILE A 351 -13.64 -4.53 0.40
N GLY A 352 -12.38 -4.38 0.76
CA GLY A 352 -11.84 -4.93 2.01
C GLY A 352 -12.49 -4.28 3.23
N LYS A 353 -12.60 -2.96 3.24
CA LYS A 353 -13.15 -2.18 4.37
C LYS A 353 -14.66 -2.39 4.57
N ALA A 354 -15.41 -2.72 3.52
CA ALA A 354 -16.85 -3.02 3.63
C ALA A 354 -17.17 -4.21 4.53
N TYR A 355 -16.21 -5.13 4.72
CA TYR A 355 -16.33 -6.25 5.65
C TYR A 355 -16.87 -5.83 7.01
N TYR A 356 -16.35 -4.75 7.58
CA TYR A 356 -16.66 -4.32 8.94
C TYR A 356 -18.09 -3.83 9.07
N SER A 357 -18.53 -2.94 8.16
CA SER A 357 -19.89 -2.42 8.19
C SER A 357 -20.94 -3.46 7.81
N PHE A 358 -20.59 -4.39 6.91
CA PHE A 358 -21.48 -5.47 6.51
C PHE A 358 -21.67 -6.50 7.63
N THR A 359 -20.59 -6.99 8.25
CA THR A 359 -20.67 -7.99 9.33
C THR A 359 -21.36 -7.45 10.59
N ASP A 360 -21.25 -6.14 10.87
CA ASP A 360 -22.02 -5.50 11.94
C ASP A 360 -23.54 -5.53 11.70
N LYS A 361 -23.98 -5.45 10.44
CA LYS A 361 -25.39 -5.53 10.04
C LYS A 361 -25.88 -6.97 9.89
N HIS A 362 -25.00 -7.86 9.44
CA HIS A 362 -25.26 -9.25 9.11
C HIS A 362 -24.41 -10.21 9.93
N PRO A 363 -24.58 -10.30 11.26
CA PRO A 363 -23.77 -11.16 12.14
C PRO A 363 -23.91 -12.65 11.84
N GLU A 364 -24.93 -13.06 11.06
CA GLU A 364 -25.14 -14.41 10.57
C GLU A 364 -24.24 -14.78 9.40
N TYR A 365 -23.48 -13.81 8.81
CA TYR A 365 -22.53 -14.02 7.73
C TYR A 365 -21.09 -14.02 8.20
N MET A 366 -20.30 -14.89 7.62
CA MET A 366 -18.86 -14.73 7.49
C MET A 366 -18.55 -14.17 6.09
N VAL A 367 -17.54 -13.32 5.98
CA VAL A 367 -17.10 -12.80 4.69
C VAL A 367 -15.65 -13.22 4.45
N SER A 368 -15.42 -13.97 3.38
CA SER A 368 -14.08 -14.36 2.95
C SER A 368 -13.67 -13.48 1.77
N ILE A 369 -12.50 -12.85 1.86
CA ILE A 369 -11.96 -12.00 0.80
C ILE A 369 -10.66 -12.63 0.29
N ALA A 370 -10.65 -13.07 -0.96
CA ALA A 370 -9.44 -13.50 -1.65
C ALA A 370 -8.89 -12.32 -2.47
N THR A 371 -7.63 -12.02 -2.30
CA THR A 371 -6.92 -10.96 -3.04
C THR A 371 -6.30 -11.46 -4.35
N SER A 372 -6.32 -12.76 -4.60
CA SER A 372 -5.87 -13.36 -5.86
C SER A 372 -7.05 -13.97 -6.62
N LEU A 373 -7.16 -13.62 -7.89
CA LEU A 373 -8.16 -14.18 -8.79
C LEU A 373 -7.48 -14.62 -10.08
N ASN A 374 -7.59 -15.90 -10.42
CA ASN A 374 -7.20 -16.35 -11.75
C ASN A 374 -8.36 -16.11 -12.73
N SER A 375 -8.31 -14.97 -13.43
CA SER A 375 -9.34 -14.53 -14.36
C SER A 375 -9.42 -15.39 -15.63
N ASP A 376 -8.35 -16.10 -16.02
CA ASP A 376 -8.30 -16.95 -17.21
C ASP A 376 -9.39 -18.04 -17.22
N ASN A 377 -9.72 -18.57 -16.04
CA ASN A 377 -10.73 -19.60 -15.89
C ASN A 377 -12.14 -19.07 -15.53
N LEU A 378 -12.26 -17.77 -15.25
CA LEU A 378 -13.49 -17.18 -14.72
C LEU A 378 -14.66 -17.33 -15.68
N LEU A 379 -14.44 -17.10 -16.97
CA LEU A 379 -15.47 -17.26 -17.97
C LEU A 379 -15.99 -18.73 -18.02
N GLN A 380 -15.10 -19.71 -17.90
CA GLN A 380 -15.48 -21.12 -17.85
C GLN A 380 -16.24 -21.46 -16.57
N SER A 381 -15.85 -20.93 -15.43
CA SER A 381 -16.56 -21.06 -14.14
C SER A 381 -17.99 -20.52 -14.26
N MET A 382 -18.17 -19.33 -14.84
CA MET A 382 -19.50 -18.74 -15.09
C MET A 382 -20.34 -19.58 -16.06
N MET A 383 -19.76 -20.14 -17.12
CA MET A 383 -20.46 -21.08 -18.04
C MET A 383 -20.91 -22.35 -17.32
N ASN A 384 -20.13 -22.81 -16.33
CA ASN A 384 -20.48 -23.95 -15.47
C ASN A 384 -21.48 -23.60 -14.36
N ARG A 385 -21.87 -22.32 -14.25
CA ARG A 385 -22.75 -21.80 -13.19
C ARG A 385 -22.14 -21.97 -11.80
N ASP A 386 -20.85 -21.72 -11.70
CA ASP A 386 -20.16 -21.75 -10.42
C ASP A 386 -20.69 -20.63 -9.53
N SER A 387 -21.09 -20.98 -8.31
CA SER A 387 -21.57 -20.05 -7.27
C SER A 387 -20.64 -20.01 -6.07
N SER A 388 -19.37 -20.42 -6.24
CA SER A 388 -18.40 -20.46 -5.15
C SER A 388 -17.93 -19.07 -4.69
N VAL A 389 -18.08 -18.07 -5.55
CA VAL A 389 -17.77 -16.65 -5.24
C VAL A 389 -19.00 -15.81 -5.53
N ASP A 390 -19.33 -14.86 -4.67
CA ASP A 390 -20.52 -14.03 -4.75
C ASP A 390 -20.24 -12.67 -5.41
N ILE A 391 -19.07 -12.08 -5.12
CA ILE A 391 -18.64 -10.76 -5.59
C ILE A 391 -17.25 -10.88 -6.22
N TYR A 392 -17.06 -10.21 -7.34
CA TYR A 392 -15.78 -10.09 -8.01
C TYR A 392 -15.41 -8.63 -8.23
N THR A 393 -14.10 -8.33 -8.17
CA THR A 393 -13.55 -7.09 -8.75
C THR A 393 -12.56 -7.43 -9.84
N LEU A 394 -12.63 -6.72 -10.96
CA LEU A 394 -11.74 -6.84 -12.10
C LEU A 394 -11.42 -5.47 -12.69
N SER A 395 -10.22 -5.31 -13.26
CA SER A 395 -9.91 -4.18 -14.11
C SER A 395 -10.66 -4.27 -15.44
N SER A 396 -11.00 -3.12 -16.02
CA SER A 396 -11.52 -3.01 -17.39
C SER A 396 -10.57 -3.59 -18.44
N THR A 397 -9.29 -3.63 -18.13
CA THR A 397 -8.22 -4.16 -18.99
C THR A 397 -8.07 -5.68 -18.89
N ASP A 398 -8.74 -6.32 -17.94
CA ASP A 398 -8.83 -7.77 -17.88
C ASP A 398 -9.76 -8.30 -19.00
N SER A 399 -9.23 -9.19 -19.82
CA SER A 399 -9.96 -9.78 -20.96
C SER A 399 -11.27 -10.48 -20.56
N ALA A 400 -11.35 -11.00 -19.33
CA ALA A 400 -12.54 -11.65 -18.80
C ALA A 400 -13.68 -10.65 -18.56
N PHE A 401 -13.41 -9.40 -18.16
CA PHE A 401 -14.45 -8.43 -17.80
C PHE A 401 -15.43 -8.16 -18.94
N ALA A 402 -14.91 -7.73 -20.10
CA ALA A 402 -15.74 -7.45 -21.27
C ALA A 402 -16.52 -8.69 -21.74
N ALA A 403 -15.90 -9.88 -21.72
CA ALA A 403 -16.54 -11.14 -22.08
C ALA A 403 -17.69 -11.50 -21.12
N LEU A 404 -17.52 -11.32 -19.81
CA LEU A 404 -18.55 -11.55 -18.79
C LEU A 404 -19.74 -10.60 -18.97
N MET A 405 -19.47 -9.30 -19.18
CA MET A 405 -20.49 -8.29 -19.42
C MET A 405 -21.30 -8.60 -20.68
N ASN A 406 -20.64 -8.90 -21.79
CA ASN A 406 -21.28 -9.19 -23.08
C ASN A 406 -22.16 -10.44 -23.04
N ARG A 407 -21.76 -11.48 -22.32
CA ARG A 407 -22.49 -12.74 -22.19
C ARG A 407 -23.54 -12.76 -21.09
N GLY A 408 -23.70 -11.67 -20.32
CA GLY A 408 -24.69 -11.54 -19.26
C GLY A 408 -24.36 -12.41 -18.04
N PHE A 409 -23.07 -12.54 -17.72
CA PHE A 409 -22.58 -13.24 -16.52
C PHE A 409 -22.34 -12.29 -15.33
N MET A 410 -23.19 -11.28 -15.21
CA MET A 410 -23.25 -10.37 -14.07
C MET A 410 -24.69 -10.21 -13.63
N ALA A 411 -24.95 -10.10 -12.33
CA ALA A 411 -26.30 -9.85 -11.80
C ALA A 411 -26.67 -8.37 -11.93
N GLU A 412 -27.95 -8.06 -11.98
CA GLU A 412 -28.47 -6.70 -11.96
C GLU A 412 -28.26 -6.07 -10.58
N LEU A 413 -27.74 -4.84 -10.53
CA LEU A 413 -27.45 -4.07 -9.32
C LEU A 413 -28.49 -3.00 -9.02
N ASP A 414 -29.37 -2.65 -9.97
CA ASP A 414 -30.34 -1.56 -9.87
C ASP A 414 -31.50 -1.84 -8.87
N GLY A 415 -31.53 -3.02 -8.27
CA GLY A 415 -32.39 -3.32 -7.13
C GLY A 415 -31.99 -2.55 -5.84
N ASP A 416 -30.73 -2.14 -5.72
CA ASP A 416 -30.24 -1.31 -4.62
C ASP A 416 -30.25 0.19 -5.00
N ALA A 417 -30.82 1.02 -4.11
CA ALA A 417 -30.98 2.45 -4.37
C ALA A 417 -29.64 3.22 -4.28
N THR A 418 -28.71 2.76 -3.45
CA THR A 418 -27.39 3.38 -3.28
C THR A 418 -26.54 3.15 -4.53
N LEU A 419 -26.53 1.91 -5.05
CA LEU A 419 -25.80 1.57 -6.27
C LEU A 419 -26.36 2.27 -7.50
N SER A 420 -27.69 2.33 -7.61
CA SER A 420 -28.36 3.07 -8.69
C SER A 420 -28.01 4.57 -8.64
N TYR A 421 -28.04 5.17 -7.46
CA TYR A 421 -27.69 6.58 -7.27
C TYR A 421 -26.22 6.84 -7.61
N ALA A 422 -25.31 5.95 -7.20
CA ALA A 422 -23.89 6.05 -7.48
C ALA A 422 -23.63 6.09 -8.99
N VAL A 423 -24.14 5.10 -9.74
CA VAL A 423 -23.93 5.01 -11.19
C VAL A 423 -24.63 6.16 -11.93
N ASP A 424 -25.81 6.60 -11.49
CA ASP A 424 -26.50 7.73 -12.09
C ASP A 424 -25.72 9.04 -11.98
N GLY A 425 -24.87 9.20 -10.95
CA GLY A 425 -24.02 10.37 -10.73
C GLY A 425 -22.71 10.36 -11.52
N MET A 426 -22.32 9.24 -12.14
CA MET A 426 -21.03 9.08 -12.81
C MET A 426 -20.96 9.78 -14.17
N TYR A 427 -19.74 9.90 -14.70
CA TYR A 427 -19.52 10.34 -16.09
C TYR A 427 -20.29 9.47 -17.07
N GLY A 428 -20.79 10.06 -18.16
CA GLY A 428 -21.64 9.38 -19.14
C GLY A 428 -21.01 8.12 -19.73
N TYR A 429 -19.71 8.16 -20.04
CA TYR A 429 -19.00 7.01 -20.62
C TYR A 429 -18.93 5.83 -19.64
N LEU A 430 -18.80 6.05 -18.33
CA LEU A 430 -18.83 4.99 -17.32
C LEU A 430 -20.23 4.39 -17.18
N LYS A 431 -21.24 5.27 -17.04
CA LYS A 431 -22.63 4.86 -16.93
C LYS A 431 -23.07 4.03 -18.15
N ASP A 432 -22.75 4.51 -19.36
CA ASP A 432 -23.12 3.83 -20.59
C ASP A 432 -22.42 2.46 -20.69
N TYR A 433 -21.17 2.35 -20.18
CA TYR A 433 -20.39 1.12 -20.22
C TYR A 433 -20.97 0.03 -19.30
N VAL A 434 -21.42 0.38 -18.09
CA VAL A 434 -21.94 -0.60 -17.11
C VAL A 434 -23.45 -0.85 -17.24
N THR A 435 -24.15 -0.11 -18.12
CA THR A 435 -25.61 -0.22 -18.30
C THR A 435 -25.95 -0.93 -19.62
N LYS A 436 -26.77 -1.97 -19.55
CA LYS A 436 -27.28 -2.70 -20.71
C LYS A 436 -28.77 -2.94 -20.56
N ASP A 437 -29.53 -2.66 -21.61
CA ASP A 437 -31.00 -2.81 -21.65
C ASP A 437 -31.75 -2.04 -20.51
N GLY A 438 -31.10 -1.02 -19.96
CA GLY A 438 -31.63 -0.18 -18.88
C GLY A 438 -31.34 -0.69 -17.46
N HIS A 439 -30.54 -1.75 -17.32
CA HIS A 439 -30.10 -2.34 -16.05
C HIS A 439 -28.61 -2.11 -15.82
N ILE A 440 -28.22 -1.96 -14.57
CA ILE A 440 -26.83 -1.78 -14.12
C ILE A 440 -26.26 -3.15 -13.78
N TYR A 441 -25.06 -3.49 -14.28
CA TYR A 441 -24.44 -4.80 -14.08
C TYR A 441 -23.10 -4.76 -13.36
N ALA A 442 -22.45 -3.60 -13.31
CA ALA A 442 -21.20 -3.43 -12.57
C ALA A 442 -21.12 -2.04 -11.92
N LEU A 443 -20.34 -1.91 -10.86
CA LEU A 443 -20.08 -0.69 -10.13
C LEU A 443 -18.63 -0.26 -10.37
N PRO A 444 -18.35 0.89 -11.02
CA PRO A 444 -17.02 1.48 -11.05
C PRO A 444 -16.58 1.88 -9.63
N MET A 445 -15.41 1.43 -9.19
CA MET A 445 -14.88 1.67 -7.84
C MET A 445 -13.72 2.66 -7.83
N SER A 446 -12.83 2.55 -8.79
CA SER A 446 -11.68 3.43 -8.97
C SER A 446 -11.37 3.58 -10.46
N GLY A 447 -10.63 4.64 -10.80
CA GLY A 447 -10.24 4.89 -12.19
C GLY A 447 -8.88 5.56 -12.27
N TYR A 448 -8.12 5.22 -13.31
CA TYR A 448 -6.78 5.70 -13.51
C TYR A 448 -6.53 5.86 -15.03
N ALA A 449 -5.88 6.93 -15.43
CA ALA A 449 -5.55 7.18 -16.83
C ALA A 449 -4.11 7.68 -16.96
N ASN A 450 -3.41 7.23 -17.99
CA ASN A 450 -2.11 7.78 -18.36
C ASN A 450 -2.29 8.96 -19.29
N ILE A 451 -1.47 9.99 -19.11
CA ILE A 451 -1.46 11.16 -19.99
C ILE A 451 -0.04 11.70 -20.12
N MET A 452 0.26 12.29 -21.26
CA MET A 452 1.50 13.03 -21.45
C MET A 452 1.41 14.38 -20.73
N ASN A 453 2.38 14.68 -19.87
CA ASN A 453 2.55 16.01 -19.32
C ASN A 453 3.68 16.73 -20.08
N ILE A 454 3.44 17.98 -20.44
CA ILE A 454 4.36 18.82 -21.21
C ILE A 454 4.57 20.14 -20.48
N ASN A 455 5.81 20.53 -20.27
CA ASN A 455 6.13 21.88 -19.84
C ASN A 455 5.89 22.86 -21.00
N THR A 456 4.66 23.35 -21.05
CA THR A 456 4.18 24.16 -22.17
C THR A 456 4.90 25.51 -22.28
N LYS A 457 5.35 26.09 -21.17
CA LYS A 457 6.12 27.31 -21.12
C LYS A 457 7.54 27.11 -21.64
N LEU A 458 8.21 26.04 -21.21
CA LEU A 458 9.52 25.63 -21.73
C LEU A 458 9.43 25.37 -23.24
N LEU A 459 8.40 24.64 -23.68
CA LEU A 459 8.17 24.32 -25.09
C LEU A 459 7.96 25.55 -25.94
N THR A 460 7.08 26.49 -25.52
CA THR A 460 6.68 27.62 -26.34
C THR A 460 7.63 28.80 -26.25
N GLU A 461 8.07 29.18 -25.05
CA GLU A 461 8.88 30.38 -24.83
C GLU A 461 10.38 30.16 -25.06
N LYS A 462 10.93 29.01 -24.61
CA LYS A 462 12.35 28.67 -24.77
C LYS A 462 12.63 27.94 -26.08
N LEU A 463 11.87 26.85 -26.34
CA LEU A 463 12.10 26.01 -27.51
C LEU A 463 11.41 26.54 -28.79
N GLY A 464 10.36 27.36 -28.66
CA GLY A 464 9.69 28.03 -29.76
C GLY A 464 8.81 27.12 -30.62
N TYR A 465 8.25 26.05 -30.05
CA TYR A 465 7.26 25.19 -30.69
C TYR A 465 5.88 25.48 -30.14
N ASP A 466 4.85 25.21 -30.94
CA ASP A 466 3.47 25.17 -30.48
C ASP A 466 3.24 23.86 -29.66
N VAL A 467 2.27 23.88 -28.74
CA VAL A 467 1.90 22.67 -27.99
C VAL A 467 1.31 21.65 -28.96
N PRO A 468 1.82 20.40 -29.01
CA PRO A 468 1.33 19.39 -29.92
C PRO A 468 -0.10 18.97 -29.55
N ASP A 469 -0.93 18.71 -30.55
CA ASP A 469 -2.29 18.18 -30.41
C ASP A 469 -2.41 16.69 -30.80
N SER A 470 -1.30 16.10 -31.23
CA SER A 470 -1.25 14.74 -31.72
C SER A 470 0.10 14.07 -31.42
N TRP A 471 0.13 12.74 -31.37
CA TRP A 471 1.35 11.96 -31.23
C TRP A 471 2.36 12.21 -32.35
N ALA A 472 1.88 12.28 -33.60
CA ALA A 472 2.73 12.63 -34.72
C ALA A 472 3.35 14.03 -34.59
N GLY A 473 2.58 15.01 -34.06
CA GLY A 473 3.08 16.33 -33.72
C GLY A 473 4.18 16.32 -32.66
N LEU A 474 4.00 15.56 -31.60
CA LEU A 474 5.01 15.39 -30.54
C LEU A 474 6.30 14.77 -31.09
N PHE A 475 6.20 13.67 -31.86
CA PHE A 475 7.38 13.05 -32.50
C PHE A 475 8.06 13.97 -33.49
N GLY A 476 7.30 14.79 -34.23
CA GLY A 476 7.84 15.82 -35.11
C GLY A 476 8.69 16.86 -34.37
N ILE A 477 8.24 17.30 -33.19
CA ILE A 477 9.00 18.21 -32.31
C ILE A 477 10.29 17.54 -31.81
N LEU A 478 10.19 16.32 -31.31
CA LEU A 478 11.38 15.56 -30.82
C LEU A 478 12.38 15.33 -31.97
N ALA A 479 11.90 15.00 -33.16
CA ALA A 479 12.73 14.81 -34.33
C ALA A 479 13.44 16.13 -34.76
N ASP A 480 12.75 17.28 -34.71
CA ASP A 480 13.38 18.56 -35.01
C ASP A 480 14.43 18.95 -33.97
N ILE A 481 14.15 18.73 -32.67
CA ILE A 481 15.11 18.95 -31.57
C ILE A 481 16.37 18.10 -31.80
N SER A 482 16.21 16.80 -32.01
CA SER A 482 17.33 15.86 -32.17
C SER A 482 18.16 16.10 -33.43
N ASN A 483 17.50 16.41 -34.57
CA ASN A 483 18.18 16.62 -35.85
C ASN A 483 18.86 17.98 -35.97
N THR A 484 18.40 19.00 -35.23
CA THR A 484 18.97 20.37 -35.29
C THR A 484 20.02 20.63 -34.19
N GLY A 485 20.17 19.72 -33.21
CA GLY A 485 21.05 19.90 -32.06
C GLY A 485 20.63 21.08 -31.19
N LYS A 486 19.35 21.40 -31.13
CA LYS A 486 18.79 22.56 -30.43
C LYS A 486 19.16 22.64 -28.97
N LEU A 487 19.33 21.51 -28.31
CA LEU A 487 19.71 21.41 -26.88
C LEU A 487 21.21 21.66 -26.64
N GLU A 488 22.07 21.64 -27.69
CA GLU A 488 23.50 21.95 -27.52
C GLU A 488 23.73 23.35 -26.97
N ASP A 489 22.85 24.29 -27.34
CA ASP A 489 22.90 25.68 -26.88
C ASP A 489 22.12 25.92 -25.56
N MET A 490 21.44 24.90 -25.02
CA MET A 490 20.58 24.93 -23.81
C MET A 490 20.82 23.70 -22.93
N PRO A 491 22.04 23.57 -22.39
CA PRO A 491 22.41 22.36 -21.62
C PRO A 491 21.61 22.15 -20.34
N GLU A 492 20.92 23.19 -19.85
CA GLU A 492 20.02 23.11 -18.70
C GLU A 492 18.66 22.49 -19.03
N VAL A 493 18.30 22.34 -20.30
CA VAL A 493 17.01 21.77 -20.71
C VAL A 493 17.12 20.27 -20.86
N MET A 494 16.27 19.54 -20.18
CA MET A 494 16.15 18.09 -20.28
C MET A 494 14.85 17.71 -21.01
N ILE A 495 14.90 16.68 -21.84
CA ILE A 495 13.69 16.14 -22.48
C ILE A 495 12.83 15.43 -21.47
N VAL A 496 13.44 14.65 -20.58
CA VAL A 496 12.79 13.88 -19.50
C VAL A 496 13.68 13.90 -18.27
N ASP A 497 13.13 13.59 -17.12
CA ASP A 497 13.86 13.46 -15.87
C ASP A 497 15.05 12.49 -15.98
N GLN A 498 16.14 12.77 -15.24
CA GLN A 498 17.38 11.98 -15.25
C GLN A 498 17.21 10.54 -14.72
N GLY A 499 16.10 10.24 -14.07
CA GLY A 499 15.74 8.87 -13.67
C GLY A 499 15.47 7.94 -14.86
N TYR A 500 15.21 8.50 -16.04
CA TYR A 500 15.00 7.72 -17.27
C TYR A 500 16.28 7.62 -18.08
N ASP A 501 16.67 6.41 -18.42
CA ASP A 501 17.63 6.16 -19.50
C ASP A 501 16.93 6.20 -20.88
N LYS A 502 17.72 6.24 -21.93
CA LYS A 502 17.23 6.35 -23.30
C LYS A 502 16.27 5.22 -23.69
N GLU A 503 16.59 3.98 -23.34
CA GLU A 503 15.80 2.81 -23.75
C GLU A 503 14.48 2.76 -22.98
N ASN A 504 14.50 3.06 -21.69
CA ASN A 504 13.31 3.17 -20.87
C ASN A 504 12.38 4.29 -21.36
N PHE A 505 12.90 5.49 -21.56
CA PHE A 505 12.10 6.60 -22.06
C PHE A 505 11.47 6.31 -23.42
N ARG A 506 12.27 5.81 -24.38
CA ARG A 506 11.82 5.44 -25.71
C ARG A 506 10.72 4.39 -25.68
N SER A 507 10.88 3.34 -24.90
CA SER A 507 9.89 2.27 -24.79
C SER A 507 8.62 2.73 -24.09
N GLN A 508 8.70 3.45 -22.99
CA GLN A 508 7.51 3.95 -22.28
C GLN A 508 6.71 4.94 -23.12
N LEU A 509 7.38 5.87 -23.82
CA LEU A 509 6.72 6.80 -24.73
C LEU A 509 5.97 6.04 -25.86
N PHE A 510 6.57 4.97 -26.37
CA PHE A 510 5.93 4.12 -27.37
C PHE A 510 4.71 3.37 -26.79
N TYR A 511 4.80 2.86 -25.57
CA TYR A 511 3.68 2.21 -24.89
C TYR A 511 2.52 3.19 -24.62
N MET A 512 2.79 4.42 -24.20
CA MET A 512 1.76 5.43 -24.02
C MET A 512 1.04 5.75 -25.34
N MET A 513 1.78 5.94 -26.43
CA MET A 513 1.20 6.12 -27.77
C MET A 513 0.34 4.93 -28.18
N LEU A 514 0.78 3.68 -27.89
CA LEU A 514 0.00 2.49 -28.17
C LEU A 514 -1.28 2.40 -27.32
N ALA A 515 -1.24 2.81 -26.06
CA ALA A 515 -2.42 2.85 -25.21
C ALA A 515 -3.52 3.74 -25.81
N ASP A 516 -3.14 4.96 -26.24
CA ASP A 516 -4.06 5.88 -26.90
C ASP A 516 -4.53 5.33 -28.26
N TYR A 517 -3.64 4.69 -29.01
CA TYR A 517 -4.01 4.05 -30.29
C TYR A 517 -5.05 2.95 -30.08
N PHE A 518 -4.91 2.07 -29.07
CA PHE A 518 -5.90 1.02 -28.81
C PHE A 518 -7.21 1.60 -28.31
N THR A 519 -7.17 2.61 -27.44
CA THR A 519 -8.34 3.35 -26.99
C THR A 519 -9.10 3.95 -28.19
N TRP A 520 -8.38 4.57 -29.12
CA TRP A 520 -8.96 5.09 -30.36
C TRP A 520 -9.51 3.99 -31.26
N LEU A 521 -8.79 2.87 -31.37
CA LEU A 521 -9.19 1.73 -32.22
C LEU A 521 -10.52 1.09 -31.73
N ASP A 522 -10.68 0.96 -30.41
CA ASP A 522 -11.87 0.40 -29.79
C ASP A 522 -13.09 1.35 -29.82
N ALA A 523 -12.87 2.65 -30.03
CA ALA A 523 -13.93 3.65 -30.04
C ALA A 523 -14.89 3.56 -31.23
N GLY A 524 -14.62 2.73 -32.28
CA GLY A 524 -15.54 2.56 -33.38
C GLY A 524 -15.10 1.59 -34.48
N GLU A 525 -16.08 0.94 -35.13
CA GLU A 525 -15.83 -0.03 -36.21
C GLU A 525 -15.09 0.60 -37.42
N GLU A 526 -15.28 1.89 -37.67
CA GLU A 526 -14.59 2.61 -38.73
C GLU A 526 -13.09 2.68 -38.47
N ASN A 527 -12.68 2.83 -37.21
CA ASN A 527 -11.28 2.88 -36.80
C ASN A 527 -10.59 1.54 -37.03
N LEU A 528 -11.27 0.44 -36.79
CA LEU A 528 -10.76 -0.92 -37.05
C LEU A 528 -10.37 -1.11 -38.54
N THR A 529 -11.08 -0.50 -39.48
CA THR A 529 -10.79 -0.65 -40.93
C THR A 529 -9.54 0.06 -41.37
N ARG A 530 -9.06 1.06 -40.65
CA ARG A 530 -7.86 1.85 -40.97
C ARG A 530 -6.75 1.75 -39.94
N GLY A 531 -6.96 0.95 -38.89
CA GLY A 531 -6.04 0.83 -37.74
C GLY A 531 -4.61 0.47 -38.16
N THR A 532 -4.44 -0.56 -38.99
CA THR A 532 -3.10 -0.96 -39.47
C THR A 532 -2.35 0.18 -40.14
N GLN A 533 -3.02 0.98 -40.95
CA GLN A 533 -2.37 2.13 -41.62
C GLN A 533 -2.02 3.23 -40.62
N VAL A 534 -2.94 3.53 -39.68
CA VAL A 534 -2.71 4.56 -38.65
C VAL A 534 -1.53 4.20 -37.77
N LEU A 535 -1.46 2.93 -37.28
CA LEU A 535 -0.33 2.48 -36.47
C LEU A 535 0.99 2.53 -37.27
N THR A 536 0.95 2.13 -38.56
CA THR A 536 2.14 2.22 -39.42
C THR A 536 2.63 3.67 -39.54
N ASP A 537 1.70 4.63 -39.67
CA ASP A 537 2.04 6.07 -39.81
C ASP A 537 2.58 6.62 -38.45
N LEU A 538 2.02 6.22 -37.32
CA LEU A 538 2.52 6.57 -35.98
C LEU A 538 3.93 6.03 -35.75
N CYS A 539 4.15 4.76 -36.08
CA CYS A 539 5.48 4.15 -36.00
C CYS A 539 6.48 4.89 -36.91
N ALA A 540 6.06 5.27 -38.13
CA ALA A 540 6.92 6.03 -39.03
C ALA A 540 7.28 7.41 -38.47
N ALA A 541 6.34 8.08 -37.78
CA ALA A 541 6.63 9.32 -37.06
C ALA A 541 7.61 9.12 -35.91
N PHE A 542 7.41 8.07 -35.10
CA PHE A 542 8.31 7.68 -34.01
C PHE A 542 9.74 7.38 -34.52
N GLU A 543 9.88 6.69 -35.66
CA GLU A 543 11.16 6.37 -36.29
C GLU A 543 11.92 7.61 -36.83
N THR A 544 11.27 8.79 -36.95
CA THR A 544 11.96 10.04 -37.36
C THR A 544 12.81 10.65 -36.25
N VAL A 545 12.59 10.26 -35.01
CA VAL A 545 13.30 10.78 -33.84
C VAL A 545 14.69 10.14 -33.76
N ASP A 546 15.72 10.95 -33.69
CA ASP A 546 17.09 10.50 -33.42
C ASP A 546 17.33 10.48 -31.92
N TRP A 547 17.04 9.31 -31.32
CA TRP A 547 17.11 9.09 -29.87
C TRP A 547 18.50 9.29 -29.26
N ASP A 548 19.56 9.14 -30.06
CA ASP A 548 20.95 9.33 -29.63
C ASP A 548 21.32 10.81 -29.46
N ASN A 549 20.55 11.73 -30.08
CA ASN A 549 20.80 13.15 -30.07
C ASN A 549 19.77 13.97 -29.24
N LEU A 550 19.06 13.35 -28.33
CA LEU A 550 18.11 14.03 -27.41
C LEU A 550 18.71 14.38 -26.05
N GLY A 551 20.00 14.11 -25.82
CA GLY A 551 20.64 14.36 -24.53
C GLY A 551 20.18 13.42 -23.42
N LEU A 552 19.62 12.25 -23.77
CA LEU A 552 19.17 11.24 -22.84
C LEU A 552 20.36 10.46 -22.27
N ARG A 553 20.24 10.00 -21.03
CA ARG A 553 21.27 9.17 -20.39
C ARG A 553 21.33 7.80 -21.07
N GLU A 554 22.54 7.28 -21.30
CA GLU A 554 22.72 5.89 -21.67
C GLU A 554 22.49 4.99 -20.45
N GLN A 555 22.03 3.77 -20.70
CA GLN A 555 21.92 2.78 -19.62
C GLN A 555 23.33 2.51 -19.09
N ASP A 556 23.56 2.80 -17.82
CA ASP A 556 24.85 2.59 -17.20
C ASP A 556 24.93 1.12 -16.76
N ASP A 557 25.76 0.35 -17.48
CA ASP A 557 26.08 -1.05 -17.13
C ASP A 557 27.11 -1.12 -15.98
N SER A 558 27.36 0.00 -15.28
CA SER A 558 28.34 0.01 -14.20
C SER A 558 27.84 -0.81 -13.01
N GLU A 559 28.52 -1.93 -12.75
CA GLU A 559 28.34 -2.76 -11.53
C GLU A 559 28.77 -2.03 -10.24
N ASP A 560 29.11 -0.75 -10.33
CA ASP A 560 29.79 -0.06 -9.22
C ASP A 560 28.87 0.67 -8.24
N GLY A 561 27.55 0.59 -8.42
CA GLY A 561 26.58 1.06 -7.42
C GLY A 561 26.68 2.57 -7.07
N SER A 562 27.33 3.39 -7.89
CA SER A 562 27.43 4.81 -7.63
C SER A 562 26.04 5.47 -7.62
N THR A 563 25.64 5.99 -6.48
CA THR A 563 24.40 6.75 -6.31
C THR A 563 24.44 7.98 -7.20
N ILE A 564 23.61 8.02 -8.23
CA ILE A 564 23.45 9.21 -9.06
C ILE A 564 22.76 10.26 -8.21
N THR A 565 23.45 11.35 -7.91
CA THR A 565 22.81 12.52 -7.28
C THR A 565 21.95 13.18 -8.35
N LEU A 566 20.64 12.95 -8.30
CA LEU A 566 19.68 13.56 -9.22
C LEU A 566 19.49 15.03 -8.85
N ASP A 567 19.75 15.94 -9.77
CA ASP A 567 19.42 17.35 -9.62
C ASP A 567 17.96 17.54 -10.08
N TYR A 568 17.03 17.55 -9.12
CA TYR A 568 15.59 17.67 -9.36
C TYR A 568 15.16 19.14 -9.67
N SER A 569 15.64 19.70 -10.74
CA SER A 569 15.11 20.98 -11.23
C SER A 569 13.98 20.75 -12.22
N TYR A 570 12.78 20.49 -11.73
CA TYR A 570 11.57 20.22 -12.55
C TYR A 570 11.24 21.29 -13.58
N ASN A 571 11.69 22.54 -13.36
CA ASN A 571 11.40 23.67 -14.25
C ASN A 571 12.08 23.58 -15.63
N ASN A 572 13.04 22.68 -15.78
CA ASN A 572 13.80 22.51 -17.02
C ASN A 572 13.51 21.16 -17.72
N VAL A 573 12.60 20.37 -17.22
CA VAL A 573 12.16 19.11 -17.83
C VAL A 573 11.00 19.38 -18.78
N LEU A 574 11.11 18.90 -20.04
CA LEU A 574 10.12 19.14 -21.07
C LEU A 574 8.91 18.20 -20.99
N LEU A 575 9.18 16.92 -20.81
CA LEU A 575 8.17 15.85 -20.80
C LEU A 575 8.19 15.09 -19.49
N GLU A 576 7.02 14.82 -18.96
CA GLU A 576 6.82 13.94 -17.82
C GLU A 576 5.73 12.92 -18.17
N MET A 577 6.09 11.65 -18.06
CA MET A 577 5.16 10.55 -18.26
C MET A 577 4.53 10.21 -16.92
N SER A 578 3.29 10.63 -16.71
CA SER A 578 2.59 10.39 -15.47
C SER A 578 1.12 10.03 -15.70
N SER A 579 0.44 9.65 -14.63
CA SER A 579 -1.00 9.45 -14.67
C SER A 579 -1.74 10.79 -14.67
N LEU A 580 -2.89 10.84 -15.33
CA LEU A 580 -3.88 11.89 -15.11
C LEU A 580 -4.53 11.63 -13.75
N SER A 581 -3.87 12.02 -12.71
CA SER A 581 -4.27 11.81 -11.32
C SER A 581 -4.61 13.14 -10.68
N LEU A 582 -5.58 13.12 -9.79
CA LEU A 582 -5.88 14.26 -8.92
C LEU A 582 -4.73 14.57 -7.95
N TYR A 583 -3.87 13.59 -7.68
CA TYR A 583 -2.75 13.71 -6.76
C TYR A 583 -1.46 14.17 -7.45
N SER A 584 -1.45 14.27 -8.78
CA SER A 584 -0.29 14.80 -9.51
C SER A 584 -0.16 16.29 -9.26
N TYR A 585 1.07 16.72 -8.98
CA TYR A 585 1.37 18.14 -8.88
C TYR A 585 1.10 18.82 -10.24
N VAL A 586 0.34 19.91 -10.22
CA VAL A 586 0.09 20.71 -11.41
C VAL A 586 0.47 22.15 -11.10
N SER A 587 1.52 22.64 -11.77
CA SER A 587 1.88 24.05 -11.70
C SER A 587 0.84 24.92 -12.42
N THR A 588 0.28 25.88 -11.71
CA THR A 588 -0.66 26.85 -12.29
C THR A 588 0.07 27.90 -13.14
N ASP A 589 1.38 28.06 -12.98
CA ASP A 589 2.19 29.08 -13.66
C ASP A 589 2.79 28.58 -14.97
N GLY A 590 2.59 27.30 -15.34
CA GLY A 590 3.05 26.68 -16.58
C GLY A 590 4.56 26.48 -16.67
N ASP A 591 5.29 26.65 -15.56
CA ASP A 591 6.74 26.43 -15.45
C ASP A 591 7.09 24.95 -15.14
N GLN A 592 6.08 24.11 -14.95
CA GLN A 592 6.21 22.64 -14.84
C GLN A 592 5.36 21.95 -15.90
N ALA A 593 5.54 20.64 -16.05
CA ALA A 593 4.77 19.85 -16.98
C ALA A 593 3.28 19.80 -16.58
N THR A 594 2.39 20.00 -17.54
CA THR A 594 0.94 19.98 -17.39
C THR A 594 0.32 18.93 -18.31
N PRO A 595 -0.82 18.31 -17.95
CA PRO A 595 -1.48 17.31 -18.79
C PRO A 595 -1.85 17.86 -20.18
N VAL A 596 -1.50 17.11 -21.21
CA VAL A 596 -1.82 17.41 -22.62
C VAL A 596 -2.40 16.15 -23.26
N ALA A 597 -3.63 16.21 -23.72
CA ALA A 597 -4.24 15.10 -24.44
C ALA A 597 -3.77 15.12 -25.90
N LEU A 598 -3.16 14.03 -26.36
CA LEU A 598 -2.66 13.86 -27.72
C LEU A 598 -3.62 13.00 -28.54
N SER A 599 -4.03 13.47 -29.72
CA SER A 599 -4.84 12.65 -30.58
C SER A 599 -3.99 11.64 -31.38
N VAL A 600 -4.60 10.52 -31.71
CA VAL A 600 -3.99 9.49 -32.57
C VAL A 600 -3.84 9.98 -34.00
N LEU A 601 -4.79 10.77 -34.46
CA LEU A 601 -4.79 11.38 -35.79
C LEU A 601 -4.90 12.90 -35.67
N GLU A 602 -4.08 13.61 -36.41
CA GLU A 602 -4.06 15.05 -36.44
C GLU A 602 -5.45 15.65 -36.81
N GLY A 603 -5.92 16.56 -35.95
CA GLY A 603 -7.22 17.24 -36.12
C GLY A 603 -8.44 16.40 -35.67
N GLU A 604 -8.26 15.19 -35.15
CA GLU A 604 -9.31 14.44 -34.48
C GLU A 604 -9.32 14.78 -32.96
N LYS A 605 -10.44 14.49 -32.31
CA LYS A 605 -10.58 14.66 -30.86
C LYS A 605 -9.70 13.62 -30.16
N PRO A 606 -8.83 14.00 -29.21
CA PRO A 606 -8.07 13.05 -28.42
C PRO A 606 -9.02 12.22 -27.54
N LEU A 607 -8.73 10.94 -27.39
CA LEU A 607 -9.39 10.03 -26.47
C LEU A 607 -8.39 9.58 -25.41
N ILE A 608 -8.80 9.64 -24.16
CA ILE A 608 -7.99 9.22 -22.99
C ILE A 608 -8.61 7.95 -22.45
N GLY A 609 -7.88 6.84 -22.54
CA GLY A 609 -8.30 5.58 -21.97
C GLY A 609 -8.17 5.61 -20.43
N GLN A 610 -9.27 5.43 -19.74
CA GLN A 610 -9.27 5.23 -18.30
C GLN A 610 -9.37 3.74 -17.99
N GLU A 611 -8.39 3.21 -17.29
CA GLU A 611 -8.48 1.91 -16.66
C GLU A 611 -9.37 2.04 -15.42
N VAL A 612 -10.39 1.18 -15.33
CA VAL A 612 -11.41 1.26 -14.27
C VAL A 612 -11.49 -0.09 -13.56
N THR A 613 -11.41 -0.08 -12.25
CA THR A 613 -11.75 -1.26 -11.45
C THR A 613 -13.25 -1.31 -11.24
N PHE A 614 -13.85 -2.42 -11.64
CA PHE A 614 -15.27 -2.69 -11.51
C PHE A 614 -15.53 -3.79 -10.47
N ALA A 615 -16.56 -3.59 -9.65
CA ALA A 615 -17.12 -4.62 -8.81
C ALA A 615 -18.45 -5.12 -9.39
N PHE A 616 -18.71 -6.44 -9.34
CA PHE A 616 -19.95 -7.01 -9.82
C PHE A 616 -20.35 -8.28 -9.04
N VAL A 617 -21.62 -8.59 -9.06
CA VAL A 617 -22.21 -9.74 -8.38
C VAL A 617 -22.36 -10.92 -9.33
N ASN A 618 -22.00 -12.11 -8.86
CA ASN A 618 -22.19 -13.37 -9.59
C ASN A 618 -23.68 -13.64 -9.81
N PRO A 619 -24.17 -13.83 -11.05
CA PRO A 619 -25.58 -14.08 -11.30
C PRO A 619 -26.06 -15.43 -10.77
N PHE A 620 -25.15 -16.34 -10.41
CA PHE A 620 -25.43 -17.66 -9.86
C PHE A 620 -25.29 -17.72 -8.33
N SER A 621 -24.88 -16.63 -7.68
CA SER A 621 -24.84 -16.53 -6.22
C SER A 621 -26.22 -16.79 -5.60
N GLU A 622 -26.25 -17.47 -4.47
CA GLU A 622 -27.43 -17.64 -3.63
C GLU A 622 -27.69 -16.41 -2.72
N HIS A 623 -26.70 -15.49 -2.62
CA HIS A 623 -26.65 -14.32 -1.72
C HIS A 623 -26.62 -12.98 -2.49
N LYS A 624 -27.39 -12.88 -3.60
CA LYS A 624 -27.31 -11.67 -4.46
C LYS A 624 -27.78 -10.40 -3.79
N GLU A 625 -28.79 -10.47 -2.92
CA GLU A 625 -29.29 -9.29 -2.19
C GLU A 625 -28.22 -8.78 -1.22
N GLU A 626 -27.64 -9.68 -0.45
CA GLU A 626 -26.59 -9.36 0.51
C GLU A 626 -25.29 -8.91 -0.18
N ALA A 627 -24.98 -9.50 -1.34
CA ALA A 627 -23.85 -9.07 -2.17
C ALA A 627 -24.03 -7.63 -2.69
N CYS A 628 -25.26 -7.23 -3.07
CA CYS A 628 -25.55 -5.85 -3.44
C CYS A 628 -25.45 -4.90 -2.23
N GLU A 629 -25.91 -5.32 -1.05
CA GLU A 629 -25.75 -4.53 0.19
C GLU A 629 -24.27 -4.38 0.56
N TYR A 630 -23.45 -5.43 0.39
CA TYR A 630 -22.01 -5.35 0.57
C TYR A 630 -21.36 -4.33 -0.38
N LEU A 631 -21.71 -4.35 -1.66
CA LEU A 631 -21.22 -3.37 -2.63
C LEU A 631 -21.70 -1.95 -2.32
N ALA A 632 -22.91 -1.80 -1.78
CA ALA A 632 -23.42 -0.49 -1.34
C ALA A 632 -22.62 0.05 -0.14
N ASP A 633 -22.23 -0.82 0.78
CA ASP A 633 -21.32 -0.45 1.89
C ASP A 633 -19.92 -0.09 1.35
N ALA A 634 -19.38 -0.88 0.43
CA ALA A 634 -18.11 -0.60 -0.20
C ALA A 634 -18.12 0.77 -0.91
N TRP A 635 -19.17 1.10 -1.63
CA TRP A 635 -19.30 2.41 -2.28
C TRP A 635 -19.21 3.58 -1.31
N GLN A 636 -19.76 3.45 -0.10
CA GLN A 636 -19.65 4.51 0.91
C GLN A 636 -18.20 4.77 1.30
N LEU A 637 -17.35 3.72 1.25
CA LEU A 637 -15.95 3.73 1.65
C LEU A 637 -14.98 4.04 0.50
N VAL A 638 -15.47 4.15 -0.74
CA VAL A 638 -14.68 4.67 -1.85
C VAL A 638 -14.16 6.06 -1.49
N THR A 639 -12.88 6.29 -1.70
CA THR A 639 -12.22 7.57 -1.36
C THR A 639 -12.84 8.75 -2.11
N GLN A 640 -12.80 9.94 -1.52
CA GLN A 640 -13.29 11.14 -2.18
C GLN A 640 -12.57 11.43 -3.50
N GLY A 641 -11.26 11.14 -3.57
CA GLY A 641 -10.49 11.23 -4.80
C GLY A 641 -11.04 10.33 -5.91
N ASN A 642 -11.28 9.04 -5.61
CA ASN A 642 -11.89 8.12 -6.57
C ASN A 642 -13.30 8.57 -6.97
N LYS A 643 -14.14 9.04 -6.04
CA LYS A 643 -15.46 9.59 -6.36
C LYS A 643 -15.39 10.76 -7.33
N ILE A 644 -14.45 11.69 -7.14
CA ILE A 644 -14.19 12.81 -8.07
C ILE A 644 -13.80 12.30 -9.46
N MET A 645 -12.92 11.29 -9.52
CA MET A 645 -12.49 10.70 -10.80
C MET A 645 -13.60 9.97 -11.53
N LEU A 646 -14.59 9.46 -10.83
CA LEU A 646 -15.71 8.70 -11.41
C LEU A 646 -16.95 9.58 -11.68
N SER A 647 -17.11 10.73 -10.99
CA SER A 647 -18.33 11.53 -11.04
C SER A 647 -18.05 13.02 -11.22
N PRO A 648 -18.68 13.67 -12.22
CA PRO A 648 -18.59 15.13 -12.39
C PRO A 648 -19.31 15.91 -11.29
N ASN A 649 -20.13 15.24 -10.48
CA ASN A 649 -20.91 15.89 -9.43
C ASN A 649 -20.13 16.02 -8.12
N GLU A 650 -19.08 15.23 -7.93
CA GLU A 650 -18.21 15.28 -6.76
C GLU A 650 -17.18 16.40 -6.92
N SER A 651 -17.13 17.33 -5.98
CA SER A 651 -16.31 18.55 -6.11
C SER A 651 -15.68 19.02 -4.82
N GLU A 652 -15.86 18.29 -3.73
CA GLU A 652 -15.25 18.63 -2.46
C GLU A 652 -13.77 18.27 -2.52
N PRO A 653 -12.84 19.23 -2.28
CA PRO A 653 -11.42 18.95 -2.27
C PRO A 653 -11.06 18.00 -1.12
N VAL A 654 -10.00 17.24 -1.30
CA VAL A 654 -9.48 16.36 -0.23
C VAL A 654 -8.49 17.15 0.59
N LEU A 655 -8.75 17.27 1.88
CA LEU A 655 -7.85 17.95 2.82
C LEU A 655 -6.71 17.00 3.22
N ASN A 656 -5.52 17.55 3.33
CA ASN A 656 -4.38 16.83 3.88
C ASN A 656 -4.54 16.72 5.40
N SER A 657 -4.74 15.50 5.88
CA SER A 657 -4.94 15.22 7.30
C SER A 657 -3.69 15.53 8.15
N TYR A 658 -2.50 15.50 7.54
CA TYR A 658 -1.22 15.77 8.21
C TYR A 658 -0.74 17.22 8.08
N TYR A 659 -1.56 18.11 7.50
CA TYR A 659 -1.13 19.49 7.20
C TYR A 659 -0.58 20.23 8.42
N GLU A 660 -1.34 20.24 9.52
CA GLU A 660 -0.96 20.98 10.75
C GLU A 660 0.28 20.35 11.42
N GLU A 661 0.39 19.04 11.40
CA GLU A 661 1.50 18.29 11.97
C GLU A 661 2.79 18.52 11.18
N ASN A 662 2.72 18.38 9.86
CA ASN A 662 3.86 18.68 8.99
C ASN A 662 4.30 20.13 9.08
N LEU A 663 3.33 21.08 9.15
CA LEU A 663 3.63 22.49 9.32
C LEU A 663 4.38 22.75 10.64
N LYS A 664 3.98 22.09 11.74
CA LYS A 664 4.68 22.16 13.04
C LYS A 664 6.09 21.57 12.91
N SER A 665 6.25 20.43 12.26
CA SER A 665 7.54 19.77 12.05
C SER A 665 8.52 20.65 11.26
N ILE A 666 8.08 21.25 10.14
CA ILE A 666 8.88 22.17 9.34
C ILE A 666 9.33 23.38 10.17
N ASN A 667 8.39 23.98 10.92
CA ASN A 667 8.74 25.12 11.79
C ASN A 667 9.74 24.76 12.89
N ASN A 668 9.65 23.56 13.47
CA ASN A 668 10.63 23.06 14.45
C ASN A 668 12.01 22.90 13.80
N SER A 669 12.08 22.28 12.62
CA SER A 669 13.33 22.10 11.87
C SER A 669 14.00 23.44 11.53
N ILE A 670 13.22 24.46 11.14
CA ILE A 670 13.71 25.82 10.91
C ILE A 670 14.30 26.43 12.20
N ALA A 671 13.60 26.25 13.33
CA ALA A 671 14.07 26.76 14.63
C ALA A 671 15.38 26.09 15.07
N ASP A 672 15.52 24.79 14.86
CA ASP A 672 16.72 24.01 15.18
C ASP A 672 17.92 24.39 14.27
N LEU A 673 17.67 24.53 12.95
CA LEU A 673 18.69 25.03 12.02
C LEU A 673 19.17 26.44 12.42
N GLN A 674 18.24 27.33 12.78
CA GLN A 674 18.60 28.69 13.25
C GLN A 674 19.43 28.63 14.53
N LYS A 675 19.03 27.79 15.51
CA LYS A 675 19.77 27.60 16.78
C LYS A 675 21.17 27.06 16.53
N THR A 676 21.33 26.13 15.60
CA THR A 676 22.63 25.56 15.21
C THR A 676 23.49 26.60 14.50
N LEU A 677 22.92 27.36 13.56
CA LEU A 677 23.58 28.43 12.85
C LEU A 677 24.13 29.52 13.82
N ASP A 678 23.36 29.88 14.86
CA ASP A 678 23.74 30.86 15.86
C ASP A 678 24.92 30.39 16.75
N LYS A 679 25.07 29.06 16.94
CA LYS A 679 26.16 28.46 17.74
C LYS A 679 27.41 28.15 16.91
N THR A 680 27.32 28.00 15.60
CA THR A 680 28.41 27.59 14.72
C THR A 680 29.37 28.77 14.45
N GLU A 681 30.64 28.60 14.74
CA GLU A 681 31.69 29.62 14.51
C GLU A 681 32.45 29.45 13.19
N ASP A 682 32.45 28.22 12.61
CA ASP A 682 33.11 27.92 11.34
C ASP A 682 32.37 28.58 10.17
N GLU A 683 33.09 29.28 9.30
CA GLU A 683 32.49 30.12 8.26
C GLU A 683 31.91 29.29 7.11
N GLU A 684 32.53 28.14 6.77
CA GLU A 684 32.05 27.24 5.72
C GLU A 684 30.78 26.46 6.16
N ALA A 685 30.79 25.93 7.39
CA ALA A 685 29.63 25.29 8.01
C ALA A 685 28.46 26.29 8.19
N ARG A 686 28.73 27.56 8.53
CA ARG A 686 27.70 28.60 8.60
C ARG A 686 27.07 28.92 7.25
N GLU A 687 27.86 28.92 6.17
CA GLU A 687 27.34 29.14 4.81
C GLU A 687 26.43 27.97 4.38
N SER A 688 26.81 26.73 4.68
CA SER A 688 25.97 25.54 4.44
C SER A 688 24.66 25.62 5.22
N LEU A 689 24.71 25.81 6.55
CA LEU A 689 23.51 25.93 7.38
C LEU A 689 22.59 27.08 6.96
N GLN A 690 23.16 28.20 6.47
CA GLN A 690 22.35 29.31 5.96
C GLN A 690 21.65 28.96 4.67
N ASN A 691 22.25 28.14 3.79
CA ASN A 691 21.63 27.65 2.58
C ASN A 691 20.50 26.66 2.93
N ASP A 692 20.73 25.76 3.87
CA ASP A 692 19.71 24.82 4.35
C ASP A 692 18.52 25.57 4.96
N LEU A 693 18.79 26.60 5.78
CA LEU A 693 17.74 27.44 6.36
C LEU A 693 16.94 28.20 5.29
N ASN A 694 17.60 28.69 4.24
CA ASN A 694 16.91 29.36 3.13
C ASN A 694 16.01 28.37 2.37
N SER A 695 16.53 27.19 2.04
CA SER A 695 15.77 26.12 1.36
C SER A 695 14.56 25.69 2.19
N MET A 696 14.74 25.54 3.52
CA MET A 696 13.64 25.16 4.41
C MET A 696 12.56 26.25 4.53
N ASN A 697 12.94 27.54 4.51
CA ASN A 697 11.96 28.64 4.48
C ASN A 697 11.23 28.75 3.13
N GLU A 698 11.90 28.44 2.01
CA GLU A 698 11.27 28.36 0.70
C GLU A 698 10.26 27.21 0.70
N TRP A 699 10.65 26.03 1.19
CA TRP A 699 9.75 24.89 1.35
C TRP A 699 8.55 25.18 2.26
N LEU A 700 8.77 25.85 3.42
CA LEU A 700 7.68 26.29 4.28
C LEU A 700 6.66 27.16 3.54
N THR A 701 7.14 28.14 2.75
CA THR A 701 6.27 29.03 1.99
C THR A 701 5.45 28.23 0.98
N GLU A 702 6.07 27.30 0.27
CA GLU A 702 5.40 26.44 -0.69
C GLU A 702 4.38 25.50 -0.01
N TYR A 703 4.76 24.94 1.15
CA TYR A 703 3.89 24.06 1.93
C TYR A 703 2.66 24.81 2.49
N GLU A 704 2.83 26.04 2.99
CA GLU A 704 1.71 26.87 3.45
C GLU A 704 0.71 27.19 2.33
N GLU A 705 1.18 27.34 1.10
CA GLU A 705 0.32 27.61 -0.06
C GLU A 705 -0.40 26.36 -0.59
N ARG A 706 0.26 25.21 -0.60
CA ARG A 706 -0.17 24.03 -1.33
C ARG A 706 -0.44 22.79 -0.46
N GLY A 707 0.22 22.66 0.67
CA GLY A 707 0.16 21.48 1.54
C GLY A 707 -1.18 21.22 2.21
N LYS A 708 -2.10 22.19 2.15
CA LYS A 708 -3.42 22.11 2.77
C LYS A 708 -4.33 21.03 2.17
N TYR A 709 -4.09 20.67 0.92
CA TYR A 709 -4.92 19.74 0.17
C TYR A 709 -4.08 18.60 -0.37
N ASP A 710 -4.59 17.37 -0.26
CA ASP A 710 -4.12 16.24 -1.06
C ASP A 710 -4.67 16.35 -2.50
N VAL A 711 -5.91 16.86 -2.61
CA VAL A 711 -6.55 17.21 -3.90
C VAL A 711 -7.14 18.60 -3.80
N SER A 712 -6.52 19.55 -4.49
CA SER A 712 -6.96 20.94 -4.50
C SER A 712 -8.13 21.17 -5.45
N PRO A 713 -8.89 22.28 -5.28
CA PRO A 713 -9.93 22.68 -6.24
C PRO A 713 -9.40 22.84 -7.68
N GLU A 714 -8.16 23.34 -7.86
CA GLU A 714 -7.54 23.51 -9.15
C GLU A 714 -7.28 22.17 -9.85
N GLN A 715 -6.79 21.17 -9.12
CA GLN A 715 -6.58 19.82 -9.66
C GLN A 715 -7.89 19.19 -10.12
N ILE A 716 -8.98 19.39 -9.37
CA ILE A 716 -10.31 18.94 -9.76
C ILE A 716 -10.76 19.59 -11.08
N GLU A 717 -10.57 20.88 -11.24
CA GLU A 717 -10.97 21.61 -12.47
C GLU A 717 -10.14 21.13 -13.68
N ILE A 718 -8.85 20.90 -13.50
CA ILE A 718 -7.97 20.36 -14.54
C ILE A 718 -8.44 18.96 -14.95
N TYR A 719 -8.67 18.07 -13.99
CA TYR A 719 -9.16 16.72 -14.28
C TYR A 719 -10.48 16.75 -15.07
N ARG A 720 -11.42 17.59 -14.64
CA ARG A 720 -12.72 17.75 -15.28
C ARG A 720 -12.63 18.26 -16.72
N ALA A 721 -11.62 19.08 -17.03
CA ALA A 721 -11.44 19.58 -18.40
C ALA A 721 -11.21 18.45 -19.41
N PHE A 722 -10.76 17.27 -18.94
CA PHE A 722 -10.57 16.07 -19.75
C PHE A 722 -11.79 15.12 -19.77
N GLY A 723 -12.79 15.33 -18.92
CA GLY A 723 -13.93 14.42 -18.77
C GLY A 723 -14.64 14.05 -20.07
N ASP A 724 -14.81 15.02 -20.98
CA ASP A 724 -15.41 14.77 -22.30
C ASP A 724 -14.50 13.95 -23.24
N ASN A 725 -13.22 13.82 -22.92
CA ASN A 725 -12.22 13.10 -23.71
C ASN A 725 -12.01 11.67 -23.20
N MET A 726 -12.54 11.34 -22.03
CA MET A 726 -12.34 10.05 -21.40
C MET A 726 -13.27 8.96 -21.97
N THR A 727 -12.77 7.76 -21.97
CA THR A 727 -13.50 6.53 -22.26
C THR A 727 -12.93 5.37 -21.44
N VAL A 728 -13.67 4.27 -21.27
CA VAL A 728 -13.13 3.08 -20.61
C VAL A 728 -12.09 2.42 -21.51
N GLN A 729 -10.94 2.09 -20.96
CA GLN A 729 -9.91 1.32 -21.62
C GLN A 729 -10.19 -0.17 -21.43
N GLU A 730 -10.43 -0.91 -22.54
CA GLU A 730 -10.83 -2.33 -22.47
C GLU A 730 -9.66 -3.31 -22.54
N SER A 731 -8.62 -3.01 -23.31
CA SER A 731 -7.55 -3.97 -23.57
C SER A 731 -6.18 -3.34 -23.52
N LEU A 732 -5.28 -4.02 -22.81
CA LEU A 732 -3.85 -3.77 -22.85
C LEU A 732 -3.18 -4.96 -23.56
N ILE A 733 -2.89 -4.85 -24.85
CA ILE A 733 -2.27 -5.94 -25.64
C ILE A 733 -0.93 -6.39 -25.05
N TRP A 734 -0.18 -5.50 -24.44
CA TRP A 734 1.10 -5.85 -23.80
C TRP A 734 0.97 -6.69 -22.52
N ASN A 735 -0.20 -6.85 -21.97
CA ASN A 735 -0.46 -7.83 -20.90
C ASN A 735 -0.60 -9.26 -21.47
N MET A 736 -0.54 -9.41 -22.80
CA MET A 736 -0.54 -10.70 -23.47
C MET A 736 0.87 -11.02 -23.95
N ASP A 737 1.38 -12.18 -23.62
CA ASP A 737 2.74 -12.63 -23.94
C ASP A 737 3.13 -12.39 -25.41
N ASP A 738 2.24 -12.69 -26.34
CA ASP A 738 2.46 -12.49 -27.78
C ASP A 738 2.54 -11.01 -28.18
N GLY A 739 1.71 -10.13 -27.61
CA GLY A 739 1.68 -8.70 -27.90
C GLY A 739 2.93 -7.97 -27.40
N ALA A 740 3.31 -8.21 -26.15
CA ALA A 740 4.51 -7.64 -25.55
C ALA A 740 5.78 -8.06 -26.31
N SER A 741 5.88 -9.34 -26.69
CA SER A 741 6.99 -9.85 -27.49
C SER A 741 7.08 -9.20 -28.87
N GLN A 742 5.96 -8.93 -29.53
CA GLN A 742 5.93 -8.27 -30.84
C GLN A 742 6.35 -6.80 -30.75
N ILE A 743 5.90 -6.10 -29.71
CA ILE A 743 6.30 -4.71 -29.45
C ILE A 743 7.80 -4.64 -29.18
N GLN A 744 8.33 -5.53 -28.34
CA GLN A 744 9.76 -5.59 -28.06
C GLN A 744 10.59 -5.87 -29.32
N GLN A 745 10.18 -6.81 -30.19
CA GLN A 745 10.84 -7.08 -31.46
C GLN A 745 10.86 -5.84 -32.40
N TYR A 746 9.83 -5.00 -32.35
CA TYR A 746 9.82 -3.76 -33.10
C TYR A 746 10.81 -2.73 -32.51
N LEU A 747 10.79 -2.55 -31.20
CA LEU A 747 11.71 -1.64 -30.51
C LEU A 747 13.17 -2.04 -30.71
N ASP A 748 13.46 -3.34 -30.75
CA ASP A 748 14.79 -3.91 -31.03
C ASP A 748 15.19 -3.86 -32.52
N GLY A 749 14.29 -3.39 -33.40
CA GLY A 749 14.53 -3.33 -34.85
C GLY A 749 14.47 -4.67 -35.58
N ALA A 750 14.03 -5.75 -34.89
CA ALA A 750 13.83 -7.07 -35.50
C ALA A 750 12.54 -7.16 -36.34
N MET A 751 11.62 -6.21 -36.13
CA MET A 751 10.34 -6.09 -36.81
C MET A 751 10.15 -4.65 -37.32
N ASN A 752 9.59 -4.46 -38.51
CA ASN A 752 9.26 -3.12 -39.01
C ASN A 752 7.81 -2.72 -38.66
N ALA A 753 7.48 -1.43 -38.79
CA ALA A 753 6.17 -0.85 -38.47
C ALA A 753 4.98 -1.61 -39.09
N GLN A 754 5.07 -2.01 -40.37
CA GLN A 754 4.00 -2.73 -41.06
C GLN A 754 3.81 -4.15 -40.52
N GLN A 755 4.92 -4.80 -40.15
CA GLN A 755 4.88 -6.13 -39.54
C GLN A 755 4.28 -6.08 -38.14
N LEU A 756 4.66 -5.09 -37.30
CA LEU A 756 4.07 -4.85 -36.00
C LEU A 756 2.55 -4.61 -36.11
N ALA A 757 2.15 -3.65 -36.94
CA ALA A 757 0.73 -3.30 -37.11
C ALA A 757 -0.11 -4.51 -37.55
N GLY A 758 0.38 -5.31 -38.51
CA GLY A 758 -0.31 -6.51 -38.94
C GLY A 758 -0.35 -7.63 -37.87
N ALA A 759 0.68 -7.73 -37.02
CA ALA A 759 0.73 -8.69 -35.95
C ALA A 759 -0.25 -8.31 -34.81
N LEU A 760 -0.25 -7.05 -34.39
CA LEU A 760 -1.16 -6.55 -33.34
C LEU A 760 -2.64 -6.58 -33.80
N GLU A 761 -2.93 -6.24 -35.06
CA GLU A 761 -4.27 -6.39 -35.62
C GLU A 761 -4.78 -7.83 -35.55
N LYS A 762 -3.92 -8.80 -35.86
CA LYS A 762 -4.26 -10.22 -35.77
C LYS A 762 -4.53 -10.65 -34.31
N THR A 763 -3.71 -10.19 -33.38
CA THR A 763 -3.89 -10.49 -31.94
C THR A 763 -5.22 -9.93 -31.44
N LEU A 764 -5.56 -8.66 -31.78
CA LEU A 764 -6.85 -8.05 -31.46
C LEU A 764 -8.04 -8.80 -32.04
N GLN A 765 -7.94 -9.23 -33.32
CA GLN A 765 -9.01 -10.01 -33.95
C GLN A 765 -9.24 -11.34 -33.25
N MET A 766 -8.18 -12.00 -32.78
CA MET A 766 -8.28 -13.24 -32.00
C MET A 766 -8.97 -13.00 -30.66
N GLN A 767 -8.57 -11.95 -29.92
CA GLN A 767 -9.22 -11.58 -28.65
C GLN A 767 -10.72 -11.31 -28.82
N LYS A 768 -11.10 -10.52 -29.83
CA LYS A 768 -12.51 -10.24 -30.12
C LYS A 768 -13.32 -11.49 -30.46
N LEU A 769 -12.70 -12.49 -31.07
CA LEU A 769 -13.34 -13.77 -31.36
C LEU A 769 -13.46 -14.67 -30.11
N GLU A 770 -12.53 -14.59 -29.19
CA GLU A 770 -12.54 -15.32 -27.93
C GLU A 770 -13.48 -14.67 -26.90
N GLY A 771 -13.59 -13.34 -26.90
CA GLY A 771 -14.50 -12.57 -26.07
C GLY A 771 -15.98 -12.60 -26.51
N ASN A 772 -16.28 -12.98 -27.74
CA ASN A 772 -17.64 -13.18 -28.26
C ASN A 772 -18.04 -14.67 -28.17
#